data_c9f6923d2fd0fae9038eb9c01cb3ea50
#
_entry.id   c9f6923d2fd0fae9038eb9c01cb3ea50
#
_cell.length_a   1.000
_cell.length_b   1.000
_cell.length_c   1.000
_cell.angle_alpha   90.00
_cell.angle_beta   90.00
_cell.angle_gamma   90.00
#
_symmetry.space_group_name_H-M   'P 1'
#
loop_
_entity.id
_entity.type
_entity.pdbx_description
1 polymer ?
#
loop_
_entity_poly.entity_id
_entity_poly.type
_entity_poly.pdbx_seq_one_letter_code
_entity_poly.pdbx_strand_id
1 'polypeptide(L)'
;MATPSARIRELCLPNGLRVVLVHAPESSRAAALVRVAAGSHDEPADFPGLAHFLEHLLFLDSAGHRSQQRLMPWMQGRGGRLNASTQARTTDFFFEVAAADLGDGLLRLVDMLARPLLDPSAQLSEREVLEAEYIARSVDADTLIDAALAAAVAQDHPLRRFVAGRRASLPVESAAFQHALAAYHRAHYHPGNLELWLLGPQPLDELQGLAEHSCSDWPAQPSCPRSSAPPLLPWAQDALALRLPGVPRLVLAFALDGLDASAEQAVESLGERLRDESSGGLLAWLGERGLADDAALRIVYRAQGQALLAVTFELAQVSAAAIVEAAFLDWLGALGECASEVIQTSLGDFEQLPALEQLRLRIRGLPAAPAGDWLESLGRAPRVRLLVAPDVQGKAVEMAGFPLLLDRPAPPTCDLQPQPWTFTAPLPANTAEAGALHLRWRFAERPCRSHFLALRLALRPIGGQARSGGVTLKLEEEGPDWALSVSGPRDRLEAPLTDALKALQQPSPSVLEQGERLLRRERDRQTADLPIRQLLAALPSVLAGSTMAAPDWMNACWDLLEQGAALPANVHIPGVRATLPLPLPVLPGGHHWQRWAAEGEAALALFCPLPDRDAACEARWRLLARALEPGFHQRLRGQLNLGYALYCGFRQVGGWRGLLFAVQSPHAGPDELLRHLQDFLDGAALDVMTEQQLHDLASHLAGPGDAWQDRLAGVTDDHHERLIDCTRHLTRADLKAAHAELLAANGGWWLLANRA
;
A
#
# COMPACT_ATOMS: atom_id res chain seq x y z
N MET A 1 -6.91 -30.75 10.37
CA MET A 1 -6.04 -31.37 9.35
C MET A 1 -4.92 -30.36 9.10
N ALA A 2 -3.64 -30.74 9.15
CA ALA A 2 -2.55 -29.83 8.82
C ALA A 2 -2.73 -29.41 7.36
N THR A 3 -2.77 -28.11 7.10
CA THR A 3 -2.82 -27.54 5.74
C THR A 3 -1.62 -28.09 4.97
N PRO A 4 -1.77 -28.65 3.76
CA PRO A 4 -0.63 -29.17 3.02
C PRO A 4 0.30 -27.98 2.69
N SER A 5 1.51 -28.00 3.21
CA SER A 5 2.53 -27.00 2.92
C SER A 5 2.74 -26.89 1.39
N ALA A 6 2.91 -25.66 0.89
CA ALA A 6 3.15 -25.41 -0.52
C ALA A 6 4.33 -26.27 -1.03
N ARG A 7 4.13 -26.98 -2.14
CA ARG A 7 5.20 -27.75 -2.79
C ARG A 7 5.97 -26.84 -3.73
N ILE A 8 7.31 -26.89 -3.65
CA ILE A 8 8.19 -26.04 -4.46
C ILE A 8 9.05 -26.94 -5.35
N ARG A 9 9.26 -26.49 -6.60
CA ARG A 9 10.19 -27.09 -7.57
C ARG A 9 11.04 -25.99 -8.18
N GLU A 10 12.34 -26.17 -8.14
CA GLU A 10 13.30 -25.32 -8.83
C GLU A 10 13.86 -26.05 -10.04
N LEU A 11 14.00 -25.36 -11.18
CA LEU A 11 14.58 -25.91 -12.39
C LEU A 11 15.26 -24.79 -13.22
N CYS A 12 16.05 -25.21 -14.19
CA CYS A 12 16.65 -24.33 -15.17
C CYS A 12 16.22 -24.80 -16.57
N LEU A 13 15.63 -23.90 -17.34
CA LEU A 13 15.24 -24.20 -18.72
C LEU A 13 16.46 -24.30 -19.64
N PRO A 14 16.35 -24.96 -20.80
CA PRO A 14 17.48 -25.12 -21.74
C PRO A 14 18.12 -23.80 -22.21
N ASN A 15 17.36 -22.71 -22.21
CA ASN A 15 17.84 -21.37 -22.54
C ASN A 15 18.54 -20.63 -21.39
N GLY A 16 18.69 -21.26 -20.22
CA GLY A 16 19.35 -20.71 -19.03
C GLY A 16 18.44 -19.96 -18.07
N LEU A 17 17.13 -19.89 -18.31
CA LEU A 17 16.19 -19.24 -17.40
C LEU A 17 16.00 -20.10 -16.13
N ARG A 18 16.24 -19.52 -14.97
CA ARG A 18 15.89 -20.12 -13.67
C ARG A 18 14.39 -19.99 -13.42
N VAL A 19 13.76 -21.08 -13.00
CA VAL A 19 12.31 -21.12 -12.74
C VAL A 19 12.05 -21.73 -11.37
N VAL A 20 11.22 -21.07 -10.59
CA VAL A 20 10.72 -21.56 -9.31
C VAL A 20 9.21 -21.68 -9.37
N LEU A 21 8.71 -22.87 -9.12
CA LEU A 21 7.29 -23.22 -9.18
C LEU A 21 6.77 -23.51 -7.78
N VAL A 22 5.65 -22.90 -7.42
CA VAL A 22 5.00 -23.03 -6.11
C VAL A 22 3.57 -23.52 -6.31
N HIS A 23 3.30 -24.77 -5.92
CA HIS A 23 1.96 -25.33 -5.91
C HIS A 23 1.25 -24.96 -4.62
N ALA A 24 0.22 -24.14 -4.68
CA ALA A 24 -0.62 -23.67 -3.58
C ALA A 24 -2.09 -24.06 -3.83
N PRO A 25 -2.53 -25.29 -3.52
CA PRO A 25 -3.82 -25.82 -3.94
C PRO A 25 -5.02 -25.05 -3.39
N GLU A 26 -4.87 -24.39 -2.24
CA GLU A 26 -5.94 -23.60 -1.62
C GLU A 26 -6.07 -22.19 -2.22
N SER A 27 -5.13 -21.77 -3.07
CA SER A 27 -5.18 -20.45 -3.69
C SER A 27 -6.23 -20.42 -4.80
N SER A 28 -7.15 -19.45 -4.75
CA SER A 28 -8.11 -19.20 -5.83
C SER A 28 -7.52 -18.42 -7.01
N ARG A 29 -6.34 -17.86 -6.84
CA ARG A 29 -5.63 -17.03 -7.84
C ARG A 29 -4.24 -17.59 -8.11
N ALA A 30 -3.67 -17.17 -9.23
CA ALA A 30 -2.30 -17.49 -9.59
C ALA A 30 -1.50 -16.20 -9.82
N ALA A 31 -0.20 -16.27 -9.55
CA ALA A 31 0.72 -15.15 -9.71
C ALA A 31 1.97 -15.56 -10.49
N ALA A 32 2.53 -14.60 -11.24
CA ALA A 32 3.83 -14.70 -11.86
C ALA A 32 4.69 -13.50 -11.46
N LEU A 33 5.99 -13.74 -11.24
CA LEU A 33 6.98 -12.73 -10.98
C LEU A 33 8.24 -13.05 -11.80
N VAL A 34 8.71 -12.08 -12.57
CA VAL A 34 10.02 -12.14 -13.26
C VAL A 34 10.93 -11.11 -12.63
N ARG A 35 12.04 -11.57 -12.08
CA ARG A 35 13.14 -10.74 -11.62
C ARG A 35 14.22 -10.64 -12.67
N VAL A 36 14.52 -9.42 -13.10
CA VAL A 36 15.67 -9.07 -13.90
C VAL A 36 16.82 -8.74 -12.96
N ALA A 37 17.96 -9.31 -13.19
CA ALA A 37 19.16 -9.11 -12.38
C ALA A 37 19.91 -7.83 -12.78
N ALA A 38 19.19 -6.72 -12.97
CA ALA A 38 19.72 -5.39 -13.24
C ALA A 38 18.74 -4.33 -12.72
N GLY A 39 19.25 -3.20 -12.30
CA GLY A 39 18.50 -2.08 -11.79
C GLY A 39 19.20 -0.74 -12.05
N SER A 40 18.87 0.27 -11.25
CA SER A 40 19.37 1.64 -11.44
C SER A 40 20.89 1.78 -11.30
N HIS A 41 21.57 0.87 -10.57
CA HIS A 41 23.03 0.88 -10.45
C HIS A 41 23.75 0.33 -11.70
N ASP A 42 23.03 -0.35 -12.59
CA ASP A 42 23.56 -0.98 -13.79
C ASP A 42 23.34 -0.11 -15.04
N GLU A 43 22.67 1.05 -14.89
CA GLU A 43 22.43 1.98 -15.98
C GLU A 43 23.67 2.84 -16.31
N PRO A 44 23.80 3.32 -17.55
CA PRO A 44 24.86 4.24 -17.95
C PRO A 44 24.81 5.53 -17.13
N ALA A 45 25.97 5.99 -16.62
CA ALA A 45 26.07 7.19 -15.79
C ALA A 45 25.57 8.48 -16.49
N ASP A 46 25.64 8.52 -17.83
CA ASP A 46 25.21 9.67 -18.65
C ASP A 46 23.69 9.80 -18.77
N PHE A 47 22.94 8.72 -18.45
CA PHE A 47 21.50 8.68 -18.61
C PHE A 47 20.81 8.16 -17.34
N PRO A 48 20.86 8.94 -16.23
CA PRO A 48 20.25 8.54 -14.98
C PRO A 48 18.72 8.45 -15.08
N GLY A 49 18.16 7.32 -14.61
CA GLY A 49 16.75 6.99 -14.73
C GLY A 49 16.40 6.15 -15.96
N LEU A 50 17.40 5.73 -16.76
CA LEU A 50 17.19 4.89 -17.95
C LEU A 50 16.56 3.54 -17.59
N ALA A 51 16.96 2.92 -16.46
CA ALA A 51 16.40 1.65 -16.01
C ALA A 51 14.91 1.77 -15.68
N HIS A 52 14.53 2.82 -14.95
CA HIS A 52 13.13 3.12 -14.62
C HIS A 52 12.33 3.51 -15.87
N PHE A 53 12.92 4.28 -16.79
CA PHE A 53 12.28 4.60 -18.05
C PHE A 53 12.01 3.36 -18.90
N LEU A 54 12.97 2.42 -18.96
CA LEU A 54 12.77 1.14 -19.66
C LEU A 54 11.62 0.33 -19.03
N GLU A 55 11.50 0.30 -17.68
CA GLU A 55 10.38 -0.35 -17.01
C GLU A 55 9.04 0.15 -17.55
N HIS A 56 8.86 1.47 -17.67
CA HIS A 56 7.64 2.07 -18.23
C HIS A 56 7.41 1.68 -19.69
N LEU A 57 8.45 1.74 -20.51
CA LEU A 57 8.36 1.44 -21.94
C LEU A 57 7.95 -0.02 -22.21
N LEU A 58 8.35 -0.95 -21.34
CA LEU A 58 8.02 -2.37 -21.49
C LEU A 58 6.52 -2.62 -21.41
N PHE A 59 5.74 -1.82 -20.65
CA PHE A 59 4.28 -1.95 -20.60
C PHE A 59 3.56 -1.45 -21.86
N LEU A 60 4.27 -0.91 -22.81
CA LEU A 60 3.74 -0.47 -24.10
C LEU A 60 3.65 -1.65 -25.10
N ASP A 61 3.67 -1.37 -26.39
CA ASP A 61 3.51 -2.38 -27.42
C ASP A 61 4.75 -3.29 -27.53
N SER A 62 4.51 -4.58 -27.69
CA SER A 62 5.49 -5.61 -27.99
C SER A 62 5.24 -6.23 -29.37
N ALA A 63 6.15 -7.07 -29.83
CA ALA A 63 6.05 -7.69 -31.16
C ALA A 63 4.78 -8.54 -31.33
N GLY A 64 4.40 -9.30 -30.30
CA GLY A 64 3.23 -10.19 -30.32
C GLY A 64 1.94 -9.56 -29.80
N HIS A 65 2.03 -8.51 -28.97
CA HIS A 65 0.86 -7.95 -28.28
C HIS A 65 0.83 -6.42 -28.38
N ARG A 66 -0.18 -5.89 -29.05
CA ARG A 66 -0.36 -4.45 -29.32
C ARG A 66 -1.71 -3.93 -28.82
N SER A 67 -1.77 -2.65 -28.53
CA SER A 67 -3.01 -1.96 -28.16
C SER A 67 -3.76 -2.66 -27.01
N GLN A 68 -4.96 -3.12 -27.22
CA GLN A 68 -5.79 -3.80 -26.19
C GLN A 68 -5.29 -5.21 -25.84
N GLN A 69 -4.38 -5.80 -26.64
CA GLN A 69 -3.78 -7.10 -26.35
C GLN A 69 -2.54 -7.03 -25.46
N ARG A 70 -2.04 -5.81 -25.15
CA ARG A 70 -0.94 -5.60 -24.19
C ARG A 70 -1.30 -6.16 -22.82
N LEU A 71 -0.26 -6.48 -22.05
CA LEU A 71 -0.44 -7.09 -20.73
C LEU A 71 -1.33 -6.23 -19.79
N MET A 72 -1.12 -4.91 -19.72
CA MET A 72 -1.88 -4.05 -18.81
C MET A 72 -3.38 -3.97 -19.14
N PRO A 73 -3.83 -3.60 -20.36
CA PRO A 73 -5.25 -3.61 -20.70
C PRO A 73 -5.89 -5.00 -20.58
N TRP A 74 -5.14 -6.05 -20.96
CA TRP A 74 -5.62 -7.42 -20.86
C TRP A 74 -5.86 -7.84 -19.41
N MET A 75 -4.95 -7.47 -18.46
CA MET A 75 -5.09 -7.69 -17.03
C MET A 75 -6.28 -6.93 -16.44
N GLN A 76 -6.44 -5.66 -16.81
CA GLN A 76 -7.56 -4.83 -16.36
C GLN A 76 -8.91 -5.46 -16.76
N GLY A 77 -9.02 -5.96 -18.00
CA GLY A 77 -10.22 -6.63 -18.49
C GLY A 77 -10.55 -7.94 -17.74
N ARG A 78 -9.62 -8.53 -16.98
CA ARG A 78 -9.79 -9.78 -16.22
C ARG A 78 -9.74 -9.60 -14.70
N GLY A 79 -9.80 -8.36 -14.21
CA GLY A 79 -9.69 -8.10 -12.79
C GLY A 79 -8.35 -8.54 -12.19
N GLY A 80 -7.31 -8.62 -13.02
CA GLY A 80 -5.93 -8.90 -12.61
C GLY A 80 -5.27 -7.70 -11.94
N ARG A 81 -4.21 -7.96 -11.18
CA ARG A 81 -3.31 -6.96 -10.61
C ARG A 81 -1.95 -7.08 -11.27
N LEU A 82 -1.35 -5.97 -11.62
CA LEU A 82 -0.09 -5.90 -12.34
C LEU A 82 0.73 -4.72 -11.82
N ASN A 83 2.02 -4.91 -11.64
CA ASN A 83 2.96 -3.82 -11.35
C ASN A 83 4.39 -4.24 -11.68
N ALA A 84 5.31 -3.27 -11.59
CA ALA A 84 6.75 -3.50 -11.64
C ALA A 84 7.47 -2.63 -10.61
N SER A 85 8.76 -2.88 -10.39
CA SER A 85 9.57 -2.12 -9.45
C SER A 85 11.04 -2.19 -9.82
N THR A 86 11.61 -1.07 -10.23
CA THR A 86 13.05 -0.91 -10.45
C THR A 86 13.72 -0.52 -9.14
N GLN A 87 14.62 -1.37 -8.69
CA GLN A 87 15.45 -1.17 -7.52
C GLN A 87 16.91 -0.92 -7.91
N ALA A 88 17.80 -0.87 -6.92
CA ALA A 88 19.23 -0.63 -7.16
C ALA A 88 19.86 -1.67 -8.11
N ARG A 89 19.58 -2.96 -7.91
CA ARG A 89 20.22 -4.09 -8.60
C ARG A 89 19.25 -5.10 -9.20
N THR A 90 17.96 -4.86 -9.12
CA THR A 90 16.92 -5.72 -9.68
C THR A 90 15.77 -4.89 -10.22
N THR A 91 15.10 -5.43 -11.25
CA THR A 91 13.80 -4.94 -11.70
C THR A 91 12.84 -6.12 -11.69
N ASP A 92 11.77 -6.00 -10.91
CA ASP A 92 10.77 -7.04 -10.76
C ASP A 92 9.51 -6.67 -11.53
N PHE A 93 9.00 -7.59 -12.37
CA PHE A 93 7.72 -7.49 -13.05
C PHE A 93 6.79 -8.58 -12.54
N PHE A 94 5.60 -8.24 -12.12
CA PHE A 94 4.73 -9.22 -11.46
C PHE A 94 3.26 -8.96 -11.70
N PHE A 95 2.48 -10.05 -11.72
CA PHE A 95 1.02 -9.97 -11.79
C PHE A 95 0.33 -11.07 -10.98
N GLU A 96 -0.94 -10.86 -10.70
CA GLU A 96 -1.86 -11.82 -10.12
C GLU A 96 -3.18 -11.82 -10.89
N VAL A 97 -3.68 -13.00 -11.24
CA VAL A 97 -4.85 -13.19 -12.09
C VAL A 97 -5.63 -14.45 -11.65
N ALA A 98 -6.82 -14.69 -12.20
CA ALA A 98 -7.51 -15.96 -12.02
C ALA A 98 -6.61 -17.12 -12.52
N ALA A 99 -6.65 -18.27 -11.83
CA ALA A 99 -5.75 -19.39 -12.12
C ALA A 99 -5.82 -19.86 -13.60
N ALA A 100 -6.99 -19.80 -14.23
CA ALA A 100 -7.20 -20.18 -15.63
C ALA A 100 -6.49 -19.25 -16.63
N ASP A 101 -6.22 -18.00 -16.25
CA ASP A 101 -5.62 -16.98 -17.11
C ASP A 101 -4.10 -16.88 -16.97
N LEU A 102 -3.46 -17.69 -16.10
CA LEU A 102 -2.03 -17.60 -15.80
C LEU A 102 -1.17 -17.78 -17.06
N GLY A 103 -1.48 -18.76 -17.91
CA GLY A 103 -0.70 -19.05 -19.13
C GLY A 103 -0.75 -17.89 -20.13
N ASP A 104 -1.92 -17.35 -20.38
CA ASP A 104 -2.13 -16.21 -21.27
C ASP A 104 -1.47 -14.93 -20.77
N GLY A 105 -1.48 -14.71 -19.46
CA GLY A 105 -0.78 -13.61 -18.80
C GLY A 105 0.73 -13.77 -18.93
N LEU A 106 1.25 -14.99 -18.72
CA LEU A 106 2.67 -15.30 -18.80
C LEU A 106 3.21 -15.10 -20.23
N LEU A 107 2.49 -15.52 -21.25
CA LEU A 107 2.87 -15.29 -22.67
C LEU A 107 3.04 -13.80 -22.97
N ARG A 108 2.13 -12.95 -22.46
CA ARG A 108 2.20 -11.49 -22.63
C ARG A 108 3.37 -10.89 -21.87
N LEU A 109 3.59 -11.34 -20.64
CA LEU A 109 4.71 -10.87 -19.81
C LEU A 109 6.06 -11.19 -20.48
N VAL A 110 6.22 -12.43 -20.97
CA VAL A 110 7.43 -12.86 -21.66
C VAL A 110 7.64 -12.08 -22.95
N ASP A 111 6.61 -11.89 -23.78
CA ASP A 111 6.71 -11.10 -25.01
C ASP A 111 7.06 -9.64 -24.75
N MET A 112 6.46 -9.04 -23.72
CA MET A 112 6.76 -7.68 -23.25
C MET A 112 8.24 -7.52 -22.88
N LEU A 113 8.80 -8.46 -22.14
CA LEU A 113 10.19 -8.42 -21.69
C LEU A 113 11.19 -8.75 -22.80
N ALA A 114 10.86 -9.73 -23.67
CA ALA A 114 11.76 -10.24 -24.67
C ALA A 114 11.79 -9.38 -25.96
N ARG A 115 10.65 -8.81 -26.35
CA ARG A 115 10.46 -8.19 -27.68
C ARG A 115 9.70 -6.87 -27.65
N PRO A 116 10.08 -5.90 -26.77
CA PRO A 116 9.44 -4.59 -26.77
C PRO A 116 9.72 -3.84 -28.06
N LEU A 117 8.78 -3.01 -28.52
CA LEU A 117 8.97 -2.24 -29.75
C LEU A 117 9.83 -0.98 -29.53
N LEU A 118 9.84 -0.42 -28.33
CA LEU A 118 10.58 0.79 -27.96
C LEU A 118 10.36 1.95 -28.94
N ASP A 119 9.12 2.15 -29.40
CA ASP A 119 8.79 3.19 -30.39
C ASP A 119 9.16 4.60 -29.88
N PRO A 120 9.96 5.39 -30.63
CA PRO A 120 10.37 6.74 -30.22
C PRO A 120 9.21 7.71 -29.95
N SER A 121 8.09 7.59 -30.66
CA SER A 121 6.93 8.44 -30.42
C SER A 121 6.26 8.14 -29.09
N ALA A 122 6.16 6.88 -28.72
CA ALA A 122 5.66 6.43 -27.42
C ALA A 122 6.61 6.80 -26.28
N GLN A 123 7.93 6.77 -26.52
CA GLN A 123 8.94 7.18 -25.56
C GLN A 123 8.79 8.65 -25.16
N LEU A 124 8.43 9.55 -26.09
CA LEU A 124 8.18 10.95 -25.79
C LEU A 124 7.03 11.13 -24.82
N SER A 125 5.96 10.38 -25.00
CA SER A 125 4.80 10.41 -24.11
C SER A 125 5.13 9.87 -22.70
N GLU A 126 5.87 8.74 -22.62
CA GLU A 126 6.28 8.15 -21.34
C GLU A 126 7.31 9.03 -20.60
N ARG A 127 8.18 9.74 -21.31
CA ARG A 127 9.07 10.72 -20.69
C ARG A 127 8.30 11.80 -19.93
N GLU A 128 7.17 12.28 -20.49
CA GLU A 128 6.29 13.25 -19.80
C GLU A 128 5.59 12.64 -18.59
N VAL A 129 5.29 11.35 -18.61
CA VAL A 129 4.78 10.61 -17.43
C VAL A 129 5.83 10.57 -16.32
N LEU A 130 7.09 10.25 -16.66
CA LEU A 130 8.19 10.25 -15.67
C LEU A 130 8.47 11.66 -15.13
N GLU A 131 8.35 12.71 -15.97
CA GLU A 131 8.45 14.09 -15.48
C GLU A 131 7.39 14.41 -14.45
N ALA A 132 6.14 14.02 -14.69
CA ALA A 132 5.06 14.19 -13.73
C ALA A 132 5.29 13.36 -12.43
N GLU A 133 5.82 12.15 -12.54
CA GLU A 133 6.23 11.36 -11.36
C GLU A 133 7.37 12.01 -10.59
N TYR A 134 8.37 12.56 -11.28
CA TYR A 134 9.46 13.29 -10.63
C TYR A 134 8.94 14.49 -9.85
N ILE A 135 8.02 15.26 -10.43
CA ILE A 135 7.38 16.40 -9.76
C ILE A 135 6.67 15.95 -8.50
N ALA A 136 5.90 14.85 -8.58
CA ALA A 136 5.22 14.27 -7.41
C ALA A 136 6.20 13.79 -6.33
N ARG A 137 7.27 13.11 -6.72
CA ARG A 137 8.31 12.64 -5.80
C ARG A 137 9.10 13.78 -5.16
N SER A 138 9.23 14.93 -5.85
CA SER A 138 9.96 16.10 -5.31
C SER A 138 9.23 16.83 -4.18
N VAL A 139 8.00 16.47 -3.87
CA VAL A 139 7.24 16.92 -2.70
C VAL A 139 6.88 15.78 -1.72
N ASP A 140 7.21 14.54 -2.07
CA ASP A 140 6.96 13.38 -1.22
C ASP A 140 8.00 13.27 -0.10
N ALA A 141 7.54 13.30 1.14
CA ALA A 141 8.42 13.35 2.31
C ALA A 141 9.36 12.15 2.42
N ASP A 142 8.87 10.94 2.11
CA ASP A 142 9.69 9.72 2.23
C ASP A 142 10.79 9.70 1.15
N THR A 143 10.47 10.11 -0.07
CA THR A 143 11.45 10.28 -1.15
C THR A 143 12.55 11.29 -0.78
N LEU A 144 12.18 12.44 -0.20
CA LEU A 144 13.14 13.47 0.19
C LEU A 144 13.97 13.04 1.41
N ILE A 145 13.41 12.26 2.33
CA ILE A 145 14.14 11.62 3.43
C ILE A 145 15.17 10.63 2.88
N ASP A 146 14.80 9.78 1.91
CA ASP A 146 15.72 8.85 1.28
C ASP A 146 16.86 9.56 0.54
N ALA A 147 16.55 10.63 -0.16
CA ALA A 147 17.55 11.47 -0.80
C ALA A 147 18.49 12.13 0.24
N ALA A 148 17.97 12.57 1.38
CA ALA A 148 18.78 13.08 2.48
C ALA A 148 19.69 12.01 3.11
N LEU A 149 19.18 10.79 3.30
CA LEU A 149 19.98 9.65 3.77
C LEU A 149 21.07 9.25 2.78
N ALA A 150 20.80 9.37 1.47
CA ALA A 150 21.82 9.17 0.44
C ALA A 150 22.99 10.15 0.57
N ALA A 151 22.78 11.37 1.11
CA ALA A 151 23.87 12.30 1.39
C ALA A 151 24.84 11.79 2.47
N ALA A 152 24.39 10.89 3.35
CA ALA A 152 25.20 10.36 4.43
C ALA A 152 26.10 9.19 4.02
N VAL A 153 25.75 8.40 3.00
CA VAL A 153 26.55 7.23 2.57
C VAL A 153 27.88 7.66 1.93
N ALA A 154 28.76 6.69 1.73
CA ALA A 154 30.07 6.90 1.09
C ALA A 154 29.95 7.73 -0.18
N GLN A 155 30.94 8.62 -0.41
CA GLN A 155 30.82 9.68 -1.42
C GLN A 155 30.60 9.16 -2.84
N ASP A 156 31.20 8.03 -3.19
CA ASP A 156 31.13 7.44 -4.52
C ASP A 156 30.01 6.40 -4.66
N HIS A 157 29.20 6.21 -3.61
CA HIS A 157 28.14 5.20 -3.61
C HIS A 157 27.00 5.59 -4.58
N PRO A 158 26.53 4.65 -5.44
CA PRO A 158 25.50 4.93 -6.46
C PRO A 158 24.14 5.37 -5.89
N LEU A 159 23.85 5.09 -4.61
CA LEU A 159 22.64 5.57 -3.95
C LEU A 159 22.52 7.10 -3.95
N ARG A 160 23.64 7.81 -4.10
CA ARG A 160 23.70 9.28 -4.20
C ARG A 160 23.26 9.79 -5.58
N ARG A 161 23.15 8.92 -6.56
CA ARG A 161 22.78 9.28 -7.94
C ARG A 161 21.28 9.45 -8.08
N PHE A 162 20.89 10.23 -9.07
CA PHE A 162 19.49 10.30 -9.50
C PHE A 162 19.09 9.01 -10.22
N VAL A 163 17.93 8.44 -9.89
CA VAL A 163 17.47 7.17 -10.46
C VAL A 163 16.01 7.22 -10.95
N ALA A 164 15.27 8.28 -10.60
CA ALA A 164 13.85 8.36 -10.95
C ALA A 164 13.62 8.62 -12.45
N GLY A 165 14.53 9.33 -13.12
CA GLY A 165 14.33 9.82 -14.47
C GLY A 165 13.50 11.11 -14.51
N ARG A 166 13.87 12.03 -15.37
CA ARG A 166 13.12 13.26 -15.69
C ARG A 166 13.42 13.68 -17.12
N ARG A 167 12.63 14.59 -17.66
CA ARG A 167 12.81 15.10 -19.04
C ARG A 167 14.27 15.48 -19.35
N ALA A 168 14.93 16.17 -18.42
CA ALA A 168 16.31 16.62 -18.58
C ALA A 168 17.34 15.48 -18.62
N SER A 169 17.09 14.34 -17.95
CA SER A 169 18.00 13.20 -17.92
C SER A 169 17.70 12.14 -19.00
N LEU A 170 16.58 12.27 -19.72
CA LEU A 170 16.09 11.30 -20.71
C LEU A 170 15.98 11.96 -22.10
N PRO A 171 17.11 12.26 -22.78
CA PRO A 171 17.12 12.91 -24.10
C PRO A 171 16.73 11.92 -25.22
N VAL A 172 15.45 11.56 -25.28
CA VAL A 172 14.85 10.55 -26.16
C VAL A 172 15.20 10.77 -27.63
N GLU A 173 15.34 12.03 -28.06
CA GLU A 173 15.69 12.40 -29.42
C GLU A 173 17.18 12.15 -29.77
N SER A 174 18.01 11.85 -28.80
CA SER A 174 19.43 11.60 -28.98
C SER A 174 19.70 10.19 -29.47
N ALA A 175 20.46 10.05 -30.55
CA ALA A 175 20.91 8.74 -31.04
C ALA A 175 21.75 7.97 -29.99
N ALA A 176 22.54 8.69 -29.16
CA ALA A 176 23.33 8.10 -28.09
C ALA A 176 22.42 7.49 -27.00
N PHE A 177 21.34 8.18 -26.64
CA PHE A 177 20.33 7.68 -25.71
C PHE A 177 19.63 6.42 -26.26
N GLN A 178 19.16 6.46 -27.51
CA GLN A 178 18.51 5.32 -28.15
C GLN A 178 19.43 4.08 -28.20
N HIS A 179 20.71 4.31 -28.50
CA HIS A 179 21.71 3.23 -28.47
C HIS A 179 21.89 2.67 -27.05
N ALA A 180 22.00 3.52 -26.05
CA ALA A 180 22.16 3.14 -24.65
C ALA A 180 20.94 2.35 -24.12
N LEU A 181 19.72 2.81 -24.43
CA LEU A 181 18.47 2.15 -24.08
C LEU A 181 18.39 0.73 -24.68
N ALA A 182 18.65 0.61 -25.99
CA ALA A 182 18.64 -0.68 -26.66
C ALA A 182 19.80 -1.60 -26.19
N ALA A 183 20.95 -1.03 -25.85
CA ALA A 183 22.10 -1.78 -25.32
C ALA A 183 21.79 -2.30 -23.91
N TYR A 184 21.21 -1.47 -23.03
CA TYR A 184 20.82 -1.86 -21.68
C TYR A 184 19.78 -3.00 -21.71
N HIS A 185 18.74 -2.89 -22.55
CA HIS A 185 17.75 -3.95 -22.72
C HIS A 185 18.41 -5.27 -23.18
N ARG A 186 19.22 -5.25 -24.25
CA ARG A 186 19.89 -6.44 -24.75
C ARG A 186 20.86 -7.08 -23.75
N ALA A 187 21.54 -6.26 -22.95
CA ALA A 187 22.52 -6.74 -21.97
C ALA A 187 21.86 -7.42 -20.76
N HIS A 188 20.66 -6.99 -20.37
CA HIS A 188 20.07 -7.42 -19.09
C HIS A 188 18.78 -8.24 -19.22
N TYR A 189 18.00 -8.06 -20.30
CA TYR A 189 16.68 -8.69 -20.46
C TYR A 189 16.78 -9.95 -21.34
N HIS A 190 17.42 -10.99 -20.80
CA HIS A 190 17.60 -12.29 -21.47
C HIS A 190 17.58 -13.44 -20.43
N PRO A 191 17.24 -14.69 -20.82
CA PRO A 191 17.00 -15.80 -19.89
C PRO A 191 18.11 -16.03 -18.86
N GLY A 192 19.39 -15.93 -19.25
CA GLY A 192 20.52 -16.15 -18.32
C GLY A 192 20.67 -15.08 -17.23
N ASN A 193 19.92 -13.97 -17.32
CA ASN A 193 19.92 -12.88 -16.34
C ASN A 193 18.55 -12.72 -15.63
N LEU A 194 17.64 -13.68 -15.84
CA LEU A 194 16.28 -13.63 -15.31
C LEU A 194 15.99 -14.81 -14.39
N GLU A 195 15.04 -14.59 -13.51
CA GLU A 195 14.45 -15.60 -12.65
C GLU A 195 12.92 -15.49 -12.72
N LEU A 196 12.25 -16.59 -13.09
CA LEU A 196 10.79 -16.67 -13.18
C LEU A 196 10.23 -17.43 -11.97
N TRP A 197 9.27 -16.85 -11.30
CA TRP A 197 8.51 -17.45 -10.21
C TRP A 197 7.05 -17.57 -10.60
N LEU A 198 6.48 -18.78 -10.45
CA LEU A 198 5.06 -19.04 -10.65
C LEU A 198 4.45 -19.63 -9.39
N LEU A 199 3.29 -19.12 -8.97
CA LEU A 199 2.51 -19.67 -7.88
C LEU A 199 1.05 -19.82 -8.32
N GLY A 200 0.46 -20.97 -8.04
CA GLY A 200 -0.96 -21.20 -8.34
C GLY A 200 -1.47 -22.54 -7.79
N PRO A 201 -2.78 -22.78 -7.92
CA PRO A 201 -3.39 -24.06 -7.54
C PRO A 201 -3.05 -25.22 -8.51
N GLN A 202 -2.49 -24.91 -9.68
CA GLN A 202 -2.11 -25.89 -10.69
C GLN A 202 -1.02 -26.84 -10.14
N PRO A 203 -1.02 -28.13 -10.50
CA PRO A 203 0.07 -29.05 -10.20
C PRO A 203 1.41 -28.55 -10.76
N LEU A 204 2.52 -28.91 -10.11
CA LEU A 204 3.87 -28.48 -10.51
C LEU A 204 4.21 -28.82 -11.97
N ASP A 205 3.73 -29.95 -12.51
CA ASP A 205 3.99 -30.35 -13.89
C ASP A 205 3.24 -29.43 -14.88
N GLU A 206 2.05 -28.96 -14.54
CA GLU A 206 1.29 -28.00 -15.34
C GLU A 206 1.97 -26.61 -15.30
N LEU A 207 2.37 -26.14 -14.12
CA LEU A 207 3.13 -24.88 -14.00
C LEU A 207 4.45 -24.94 -14.79
N GLN A 208 5.14 -26.10 -14.77
CA GLN A 208 6.34 -26.30 -15.57
C GLN A 208 6.03 -26.23 -17.06
N GLY A 209 4.99 -26.90 -17.52
CA GLY A 209 4.55 -26.85 -18.93
C GLY A 209 4.23 -25.42 -19.39
N LEU A 210 3.59 -24.59 -18.54
CA LEU A 210 3.34 -23.18 -18.82
C LEU A 210 4.65 -22.39 -18.96
N ALA A 211 5.61 -22.59 -18.06
CA ALA A 211 6.91 -21.92 -18.14
C ALA A 211 7.70 -22.32 -19.40
N GLU A 212 7.76 -23.62 -19.70
CA GLU A 212 8.43 -24.15 -20.90
C GLU A 212 7.80 -23.60 -22.17
N HIS A 213 6.46 -23.67 -22.28
CA HIS A 213 5.73 -23.15 -23.43
C HIS A 213 5.94 -21.65 -23.66
N SER A 214 5.90 -20.85 -22.60
CA SER A 214 5.99 -19.39 -22.74
C SER A 214 7.41 -18.88 -22.98
N CYS A 215 8.44 -19.61 -22.52
CA CYS A 215 9.83 -19.13 -22.53
C CYS A 215 10.74 -19.84 -23.55
N SER A 216 10.24 -20.88 -24.25
CA SER A 216 11.07 -21.70 -25.18
C SER A 216 11.72 -20.90 -26.29
N ASP A 217 11.02 -19.93 -26.85
CA ASP A 217 11.49 -19.13 -27.99
C ASP A 217 12.40 -17.96 -27.59
N TRP A 218 12.66 -17.77 -26.30
CA TRP A 218 13.55 -16.73 -25.82
C TRP A 218 15.01 -17.19 -25.96
N PRO A 219 15.85 -16.50 -26.82
CA PRO A 219 17.20 -16.95 -27.11
C PRO A 219 18.08 -17.06 -25.88
N ALA A 220 18.82 -18.15 -25.76
CA ALA A 220 19.79 -18.32 -24.68
C ALA A 220 20.93 -17.30 -24.78
N GLN A 221 21.26 -16.70 -23.65
CA GLN A 221 22.43 -15.84 -23.48
C GLN A 221 23.10 -16.17 -22.15
N PRO A 222 24.44 -16.08 -22.04
CA PRO A 222 25.12 -16.29 -20.76
C PRO A 222 24.78 -15.19 -19.78
N SER A 223 24.77 -15.52 -18.48
CA SER A 223 24.55 -14.52 -17.41
C SER A 223 25.64 -13.44 -17.45
N CYS A 224 25.24 -12.20 -17.21
CA CYS A 224 26.18 -11.09 -17.09
C CYS A 224 26.95 -11.17 -15.75
N PRO A 225 28.30 -11.04 -15.77
CA PRO A 225 29.05 -10.87 -14.54
C PRO A 225 28.58 -9.61 -13.79
N ARG A 226 28.24 -9.76 -12.52
CA ARG A 226 27.84 -8.61 -11.69
C ARG A 226 29.03 -8.06 -10.91
N SER A 227 29.21 -6.75 -10.97
CA SER A 227 30.12 -6.07 -10.04
C SER A 227 29.58 -6.17 -8.61
N SER A 228 30.45 -6.28 -7.61
CA SER A 228 30.04 -6.15 -6.21
C SER A 228 29.41 -4.79 -5.94
N ALA A 229 28.44 -4.73 -5.03
CA ALA A 229 27.90 -3.45 -4.58
C ALA A 229 29.04 -2.67 -3.87
N PRO A 230 29.22 -1.36 -4.17
CA PRO A 230 30.19 -0.55 -3.43
C PRO A 230 29.74 -0.46 -1.95
N PRO A 231 30.68 -0.26 -1.00
CA PRO A 231 30.34 -0.20 0.41
C PRO A 231 29.55 1.08 0.74
N LEU A 232 28.56 0.95 1.63
CA LEU A 232 27.81 2.09 2.18
C LEU A 232 28.69 2.99 3.06
N LEU A 233 29.68 2.42 3.73
CA LEU A 233 30.59 3.08 4.65
C LEU A 233 31.93 3.43 3.99
N PRO A 234 32.70 4.41 4.54
CA PRO A 234 32.37 5.19 5.75
C PRO A 234 31.27 6.22 5.50
N TRP A 235 30.59 6.62 6.57
CA TRP A 235 29.63 7.73 6.46
C TRP A 235 30.32 9.01 6.01
N ALA A 236 29.79 9.67 5.00
CA ALA A 236 30.20 11.02 4.64
C ALA A 236 29.72 12.05 5.68
N GLN A 237 28.61 11.72 6.38
CA GLN A 237 28.00 12.51 7.44
C GLN A 237 27.34 11.57 8.45
N ASP A 238 27.46 11.83 9.74
CA ASP A 238 26.84 11.06 10.83
C ASP A 238 25.58 11.72 11.42
N ALA A 239 25.39 13.03 11.15
CA ALA A 239 24.21 13.77 11.55
C ALA A 239 23.79 14.76 10.47
N LEU A 240 22.50 14.74 10.16
CA LEU A 240 21.84 15.60 9.17
C LEU A 240 20.55 16.18 9.74
N ALA A 241 20.14 17.35 9.23
CA ALA A 241 18.81 17.88 9.43
C ALA A 241 18.21 18.29 8.08
N LEU A 242 16.96 17.93 7.83
CA LEU A 242 16.24 18.19 6.61
C LEU A 242 15.02 19.08 6.89
N ARG A 243 14.89 20.16 6.13
CA ARG A 243 13.69 20.99 6.20
C ARG A 243 12.58 20.42 5.36
N LEU A 244 11.52 19.94 6.02
CA LEU A 244 10.26 19.56 5.37
C LEU A 244 9.06 20.03 6.20
N PRO A 245 7.94 20.37 5.54
CA PRO A 245 6.69 20.67 6.24
C PRO A 245 6.15 19.42 6.97
N GLY A 246 5.24 19.63 7.91
CA GLY A 246 4.53 18.57 8.60
C GLY A 246 5.11 18.24 9.97
N VAL A 247 4.82 17.03 10.47
CA VAL A 247 5.22 16.54 11.80
C VAL A 247 6.74 16.35 11.87
N PRO A 248 7.42 16.83 12.92
CA PRO A 248 8.84 16.56 13.11
C PRO A 248 9.13 15.06 13.18
N ARG A 249 10.23 14.61 12.58
CA ARG A 249 10.62 13.19 12.56
C ARG A 249 12.09 13.05 12.95
N LEU A 250 12.39 11.97 13.68
CA LEU A 250 13.75 11.47 13.85
C LEU A 250 13.88 10.20 13.01
N VAL A 251 14.87 10.17 12.13
CA VAL A 251 15.22 8.97 11.36
C VAL A 251 16.61 8.51 11.79
N LEU A 252 16.71 7.27 12.24
CA LEU A 252 17.96 6.59 12.54
C LEU A 252 18.21 5.56 11.44
N ALA A 253 19.26 5.76 10.65
CA ALA A 253 19.58 4.85 9.56
C ALA A 253 20.89 4.08 9.87
N PHE A 254 20.83 2.76 9.68
CA PHE A 254 21.90 1.82 10.01
C PHE A 254 22.43 1.18 8.74
N ALA A 255 23.76 1.19 8.57
CA ALA A 255 24.41 0.44 7.51
C ALA A 255 24.70 -0.98 8.00
N LEU A 256 24.24 -1.95 7.26
CA LEU A 256 24.32 -3.37 7.60
C LEU A 256 24.97 -4.15 6.47
N ASP A 257 25.77 -5.14 6.83
CA ASP A 257 26.30 -6.16 5.93
C ASP A 257 25.75 -7.54 6.33
N GLY A 258 25.67 -8.47 5.38
CA GLY A 258 25.20 -9.82 5.66
C GLY A 258 23.68 -9.94 5.76
N LEU A 259 22.90 -9.05 5.10
CA LEU A 259 21.45 -9.18 5.04
C LEU A 259 21.06 -10.38 4.19
N ASP A 260 20.86 -11.52 4.82
CA ASP A 260 20.28 -12.73 4.27
C ASP A 260 18.79 -12.90 4.64
N ALA A 261 18.18 -14.00 4.28
CA ALA A 261 16.77 -14.27 4.58
C ALA A 261 16.47 -14.30 6.10
N SER A 262 17.40 -14.80 6.92
CA SER A 262 17.26 -14.85 8.37
C SER A 262 17.30 -13.46 9.00
N ALA A 263 18.21 -12.60 8.52
CA ALA A 263 18.29 -11.21 8.94
C ALA A 263 17.07 -10.41 8.46
N GLU A 264 16.58 -10.65 7.24
CA GLU A 264 15.34 -10.03 6.77
C GLU A 264 14.12 -10.42 7.62
N GLN A 265 14.01 -11.68 8.02
CA GLN A 265 12.96 -12.12 8.94
C GLN A 265 13.09 -11.42 10.29
N ALA A 266 14.30 -11.22 10.79
CA ALA A 266 14.53 -10.44 12.02
C ALA A 266 14.13 -8.96 11.86
N VAL A 267 14.35 -8.36 10.69
CA VAL A 267 13.88 -6.98 10.37
C VAL A 267 12.36 -6.89 10.41
N GLU A 268 11.65 -7.83 9.78
CA GLU A 268 10.18 -7.86 9.82
C GLU A 268 9.67 -7.99 11.27
N SER A 269 10.25 -8.92 12.04
CA SER A 269 9.90 -9.11 13.45
C SER A 269 10.23 -7.87 14.31
N LEU A 270 11.35 -7.19 14.05
CA LEU A 270 11.68 -5.92 14.71
C LEU A 270 10.64 -4.84 14.40
N GLY A 271 10.17 -4.76 13.14
CA GLY A 271 9.13 -3.83 12.74
C GLY A 271 7.80 -4.07 13.47
N GLU A 272 7.44 -5.32 13.72
CA GLU A 272 6.27 -5.68 14.52
C GLU A 272 6.44 -5.25 15.99
N ARG A 273 7.61 -5.51 16.58
CA ARG A 273 7.92 -5.14 17.96
C ARG A 273 8.00 -3.63 18.16
N LEU A 274 8.56 -2.92 17.19
CA LEU A 274 8.62 -1.45 17.23
C LEU A 274 7.22 -0.81 17.27
N ARG A 275 6.24 -1.45 16.61
CA ARG A 275 4.84 -1.02 16.62
C ARG A 275 4.02 -1.59 17.78
N ASP A 276 4.64 -2.39 18.65
CA ASP A 276 3.97 -2.91 19.84
C ASP A 276 3.77 -1.81 20.88
N GLU A 277 2.52 -1.55 21.19
CA GLU A 277 2.08 -0.50 22.13
C GLU A 277 1.62 -1.09 23.48
N SER A 278 1.99 -2.34 23.75
CA SER A 278 1.76 -2.95 25.05
C SER A 278 2.44 -2.16 26.16
N SER A 279 1.86 -2.18 27.34
CA SER A 279 2.44 -1.50 28.51
C SER A 279 3.87 -1.99 28.79
N GLY A 280 4.78 -1.05 28.98
CA GLY A 280 6.22 -1.34 29.16
C GLY A 280 7.01 -1.51 27.85
N GLY A 281 6.35 -1.47 26.68
CA GLY A 281 7.00 -1.40 25.37
C GLY A 281 7.48 0.01 25.02
N LEU A 282 8.36 0.12 24.02
CA LEU A 282 8.95 1.40 23.61
C LEU A 282 7.92 2.45 23.23
N LEU A 283 7.01 2.11 22.32
CA LEU A 283 6.06 3.09 21.78
C LEU A 283 5.03 3.53 22.84
N ALA A 284 4.62 2.62 23.73
CA ALA A 284 3.80 2.97 24.90
C ALA A 284 4.53 3.97 25.82
N TRP A 285 5.81 3.69 26.15
CA TRP A 285 6.63 4.54 26.99
C TRP A 285 6.83 5.95 26.41
N LEU A 286 7.08 6.03 25.09
CA LEU A 286 7.25 7.30 24.38
C LEU A 286 5.94 8.08 24.33
N GLY A 287 4.82 7.43 24.05
CA GLY A 287 3.48 8.02 23.96
C GLY A 287 3.00 8.57 25.31
N GLU A 288 3.17 7.80 26.41
CA GLU A 288 2.81 8.25 27.77
C GLU A 288 3.53 9.54 28.18
N ARG A 289 4.77 9.72 27.69
CA ARG A 289 5.59 10.93 27.96
C ARG A 289 5.42 12.03 26.94
N GLY A 290 4.59 11.82 25.94
CA GLY A 290 4.34 12.78 24.85
C GLY A 290 5.62 13.07 24.03
N LEU A 291 6.48 12.08 23.82
CA LEU A 291 7.76 12.22 23.10
C LEU A 291 7.61 11.84 21.62
N ALA A 292 7.00 10.70 21.35
CA ALA A 292 6.68 10.24 19.99
C ALA A 292 5.38 9.41 20.01
N ASP A 293 4.65 9.41 18.90
CA ASP A 293 3.35 8.73 18.81
C ASP A 293 3.31 7.62 17.75
N ASP A 294 4.33 7.54 16.91
CA ASP A 294 4.41 6.53 15.86
C ASP A 294 5.87 6.19 15.55
N ALA A 295 6.08 4.94 15.13
CA ALA A 295 7.38 4.46 14.71
C ALA A 295 7.22 3.52 13.50
N ALA A 296 8.10 3.68 12.53
CA ALA A 296 8.15 2.86 11.32
C ALA A 296 9.56 2.38 11.06
N LEU A 297 9.67 1.19 10.45
CA LEU A 297 10.94 0.62 10.04
C LEU A 297 10.83 0.25 8.56
N ARG A 298 11.87 0.60 7.77
CA ARG A 298 11.94 0.24 6.36
C ARG A 298 13.37 0.04 5.89
N ILE A 299 13.54 -0.77 4.87
CA ILE A 299 14.83 -0.93 4.18
C ILE A 299 14.84 0.07 3.02
N VAL A 300 15.70 1.09 3.13
CA VAL A 300 15.88 2.16 2.13
C VAL A 300 16.70 1.66 0.93
N TYR A 301 17.69 0.81 1.19
CA TYR A 301 18.58 0.24 0.19
C TYR A 301 18.88 -1.21 0.51
N ARG A 302 18.96 -2.02 -0.53
CA ARG A 302 19.36 -3.42 -0.46
C ARG A 302 20.13 -3.80 -1.72
N ALA A 303 21.31 -4.35 -1.55
CA ALA A 303 22.06 -4.97 -2.66
C ALA A 303 23.11 -5.94 -2.13
N GLN A 304 23.12 -7.16 -2.64
CA GLN A 304 24.18 -8.16 -2.41
C GLN A 304 24.58 -8.32 -0.92
N GLY A 305 23.60 -8.44 -0.04
CA GLY A 305 23.80 -8.57 1.40
C GLY A 305 24.04 -7.28 2.16
N GLN A 306 24.18 -6.14 1.48
CA GLN A 306 24.20 -4.83 2.14
C GLN A 306 22.78 -4.26 2.26
N ALA A 307 22.52 -3.54 3.36
CA ALA A 307 21.30 -2.80 3.56
C ALA A 307 21.51 -1.47 4.27
N LEU A 308 20.69 -0.49 3.93
CA LEU A 308 20.45 0.72 4.70
C LEU A 308 19.06 0.59 5.33
N LEU A 309 19.02 0.35 6.63
CA LEU A 309 17.80 0.20 7.42
C LEU A 309 17.48 1.53 8.08
N ALA A 310 16.27 2.07 7.92
CA ALA A 310 15.82 3.30 8.55
C ALA A 310 14.68 3.03 9.55
N VAL A 311 14.86 3.53 10.77
CA VAL A 311 13.85 3.60 11.82
C VAL A 311 13.40 5.04 11.95
N THR A 312 12.12 5.32 11.72
CA THR A 312 11.54 6.66 11.75
C THR A 312 10.61 6.79 12.93
N PHE A 313 10.77 7.83 13.73
CA PHE A 313 9.87 8.21 14.82
C PHE A 313 9.19 9.53 14.49
N GLU A 314 7.88 9.61 14.65
CA GLU A 314 7.15 10.87 14.61
C GLU A 314 7.19 11.53 16.00
N LEU A 315 7.90 12.65 16.06
CA LEU A 315 8.15 13.34 17.31
C LEU A 315 6.99 14.26 17.71
N ALA A 316 6.77 14.39 19.02
CA ALA A 316 5.91 15.43 19.56
C ALA A 316 6.47 16.84 19.31
N GLN A 317 7.78 16.97 19.43
CA GLN A 317 8.54 18.20 19.21
C GLN A 317 10.00 17.86 18.92
N VAL A 318 10.69 18.75 18.24
CA VAL A 318 12.11 18.56 17.83
C VAL A 318 13.02 18.25 19.03
N SER A 319 12.79 18.89 20.18
CA SER A 319 13.57 18.68 21.41
C SER A 319 13.49 17.25 21.98
N ALA A 320 12.49 16.45 21.59
CA ALA A 320 12.35 15.06 22.00
C ALA A 320 13.35 14.12 21.29
N ALA A 321 14.00 14.55 20.21
CA ALA A 321 14.82 13.67 19.36
C ALA A 321 15.92 12.92 20.15
N ALA A 322 16.65 13.60 21.04
CA ALA A 322 17.75 12.99 21.79
C ALA A 322 17.26 11.89 22.75
N ILE A 323 16.16 12.15 23.47
CA ILE A 323 15.62 11.18 24.42
C ILE A 323 14.95 9.99 23.70
N VAL A 324 14.32 10.22 22.53
CA VAL A 324 13.74 9.17 21.70
C VAL A 324 14.83 8.25 21.15
N GLU A 325 15.94 8.80 20.66
CA GLU A 325 17.10 7.99 20.22
C GLU A 325 17.68 7.18 21.36
N ALA A 326 17.93 7.80 22.52
CA ALA A 326 18.48 7.11 23.69
C ALA A 326 17.56 5.97 24.15
N ALA A 327 16.24 6.22 24.22
CA ALA A 327 15.24 5.22 24.58
C ALA A 327 15.19 4.05 23.58
N PHE A 328 15.25 4.35 22.28
CA PHE A 328 15.26 3.31 21.24
C PHE A 328 16.51 2.42 21.35
N LEU A 329 17.68 3.00 21.56
CA LEU A 329 18.93 2.22 21.67
C LEU A 329 18.96 1.37 22.93
N ASP A 330 18.47 1.89 24.06
CA ASP A 330 18.33 1.14 25.32
C ASP A 330 17.33 -0.02 25.16
N TRP A 331 16.17 0.26 24.53
CA TRP A 331 15.16 -0.77 24.21
C TRP A 331 15.69 -1.84 23.24
N LEU A 332 16.45 -1.43 22.20
CA LEU A 332 17.02 -2.35 21.21
C LEU A 332 18.06 -3.28 21.87
N GLY A 333 18.87 -2.74 22.79
CA GLY A 333 19.82 -3.54 23.58
C GLY A 333 19.10 -4.60 24.42
N ALA A 334 18.07 -4.19 25.16
CA ALA A 334 17.26 -5.11 25.97
C ALA A 334 16.51 -6.16 25.12
N LEU A 335 15.99 -5.77 23.93
CA LEU A 335 15.37 -6.70 23.00
C LEU A 335 16.37 -7.75 22.49
N GLY A 336 17.62 -7.35 22.20
CA GLY A 336 18.69 -8.25 21.78
C GLY A 336 18.96 -9.36 22.80
N GLU A 337 18.93 -9.03 24.08
CA GLU A 337 19.12 -10.01 25.18
C GLU A 337 18.00 -11.06 25.25
N CYS A 338 16.80 -10.74 24.81
CA CYS A 338 15.62 -11.60 24.84
C CYS A 338 15.22 -12.14 23.46
N ALA A 339 15.99 -11.91 22.42
CA ALA A 339 15.62 -12.13 21.03
C ALA A 339 15.11 -13.55 20.71
N SER A 340 15.76 -14.58 21.26
CA SER A 340 15.39 -15.98 21.04
C SER A 340 14.00 -16.37 21.58
N GLU A 341 13.50 -15.64 22.57
CA GLU A 341 12.21 -15.91 23.22
C GLU A 341 11.08 -15.08 22.59
N VAL A 342 11.43 -13.91 22.04
CA VAL A 342 10.46 -12.89 21.65
C VAL A 342 10.25 -12.84 20.14
N ILE A 343 11.27 -13.21 19.34
CA ILE A 343 11.21 -13.19 17.87
C ILE A 343 10.82 -14.58 17.37
N GLN A 344 9.58 -14.74 16.97
CA GLN A 344 9.06 -15.96 16.36
C GLN A 344 8.41 -15.62 15.02
N THR A 345 8.56 -16.53 14.05
CA THR A 345 7.91 -16.42 12.74
C THR A 345 6.55 -17.13 12.79
N SER A 346 5.49 -16.39 12.49
CA SER A 346 4.16 -17.00 12.28
C SER A 346 4.08 -17.54 10.84
N LEU A 347 4.47 -18.80 10.65
CA LEU A 347 4.36 -19.49 9.35
C LEU A 347 2.90 -19.72 8.92
N GLY A 348 1.99 -19.81 9.87
CA GLY A 348 0.57 -20.07 9.61
C GLY A 348 -0.11 -18.94 8.82
N ASP A 349 0.29 -17.71 9.04
CA ASP A 349 -0.29 -16.55 8.37
C ASP A 349 0.27 -16.35 6.96
N PHE A 350 1.49 -16.85 6.69
CA PHE A 350 2.16 -16.71 5.40
C PHE A 350 1.41 -17.43 4.26
N GLU A 351 0.91 -18.64 4.49
CA GLU A 351 0.20 -19.41 3.47
C GLU A 351 -1.20 -18.87 3.17
N GLN A 352 -1.73 -18.00 4.03
CA GLN A 352 -3.02 -17.30 3.83
C GLN A 352 -2.88 -16.00 3.04
N LEU A 353 -1.65 -15.51 2.83
CA LEU A 353 -1.42 -14.30 2.03
C LEU A 353 -1.87 -14.49 0.58
N PRO A 354 -2.27 -13.42 -0.12
CA PRO A 354 -2.50 -13.44 -1.57
C PRO A 354 -1.32 -14.04 -2.34
N ALA A 355 -1.59 -14.72 -3.44
CA ALA A 355 -0.60 -15.43 -4.24
C ALA A 355 0.63 -14.55 -4.59
N LEU A 356 0.39 -13.33 -5.00
CA LEU A 356 1.44 -12.39 -5.35
C LEU A 356 2.29 -11.96 -4.13
N GLU A 357 1.68 -11.75 -2.99
CA GLU A 357 2.40 -11.39 -1.76
C GLU A 357 3.31 -12.52 -1.31
N GLN A 358 2.82 -13.77 -1.38
CA GLN A 358 3.65 -14.95 -1.12
C GLN A 358 4.87 -14.99 -2.05
N LEU A 359 4.73 -14.77 -3.37
CA LEU A 359 5.86 -14.75 -4.31
C LEU A 359 6.87 -13.66 -3.96
N ARG A 360 6.40 -12.46 -3.65
CA ARG A 360 7.25 -11.31 -3.30
C ARG A 360 8.05 -11.53 -2.01
N LEU A 361 7.55 -12.33 -1.09
CA LEU A 361 8.27 -12.72 0.12
C LEU A 361 9.24 -13.87 -0.18
N ARG A 362 8.78 -14.91 -0.90
CA ARG A 362 9.60 -16.09 -1.24
C ARG A 362 10.84 -15.75 -2.05
N ILE A 363 10.76 -14.83 -3.01
CA ILE A 363 11.93 -14.40 -3.79
C ILE A 363 12.99 -13.69 -2.93
N ARG A 364 12.62 -13.25 -1.73
CA ARG A 364 13.52 -12.72 -0.70
C ARG A 364 14.04 -13.80 0.26
N GLY A 365 13.60 -15.05 0.08
CA GLY A 365 13.94 -16.18 0.94
C GLY A 365 13.05 -16.32 2.18
N LEU A 366 11.94 -15.55 2.26
CA LEU A 366 11.00 -15.60 3.38
C LEU A 366 9.87 -16.63 3.14
N PRO A 367 9.31 -17.23 4.17
CA PRO A 367 9.67 -17.09 5.59
C PRO A 367 10.98 -17.83 5.92
N ALA A 368 11.75 -17.33 6.86
CA ALA A 368 12.98 -17.92 7.36
C ALA A 368 13.01 -17.92 8.89
N ALA A 369 13.89 -18.74 9.48
CA ALA A 369 14.15 -18.64 10.92
C ALA A 369 14.88 -17.32 11.19
N PRO A 370 14.41 -16.46 12.12
CA PRO A 370 15.05 -15.19 12.40
C PRO A 370 16.42 -15.39 13.07
N ALA A 371 17.42 -14.60 12.63
CA ALA A 371 18.75 -14.60 13.23
C ALA A 371 18.73 -13.84 14.57
N GLY A 372 18.92 -14.55 15.68
CA GLY A 372 18.87 -13.96 17.02
C GLY A 372 20.00 -12.97 17.31
N ASP A 373 21.21 -13.23 16.82
CA ASP A 373 22.41 -12.40 16.98
C ASP A 373 22.42 -11.14 16.09
N TRP A 374 21.53 -11.10 15.10
CA TRP A 374 21.40 -9.97 14.19
C TRP A 374 20.97 -8.68 14.92
N LEU A 375 20.08 -8.76 15.91
CA LEU A 375 19.64 -7.60 16.70
C LEU A 375 20.77 -6.98 17.53
N GLU A 376 21.64 -7.81 18.09
CA GLU A 376 22.84 -7.31 18.77
C GLU A 376 23.76 -6.58 17.78
N SER A 377 23.89 -7.12 16.57
CA SER A 377 24.67 -6.51 15.49
C SER A 377 24.09 -5.16 15.09
N LEU A 378 22.76 -5.04 15.02
CA LEU A 378 22.08 -3.78 14.72
C LEU A 378 22.35 -2.71 15.78
N GLY A 379 22.31 -3.06 17.07
CA GLY A 379 22.61 -2.12 18.16
C GLY A 379 24.02 -1.54 18.11
N ARG A 380 24.97 -2.26 17.52
CA ARG A 380 26.38 -1.85 17.33
C ARG A 380 26.66 -1.26 15.95
N ALA A 381 25.72 -1.37 15.01
CA ALA A 381 25.95 -0.95 13.63
C ALA A 381 26.21 0.57 13.53
N PRO A 382 27.10 0.98 12.62
CA PRO A 382 27.27 2.39 12.30
C PRO A 382 25.95 3.00 11.84
N ARG A 383 25.58 4.13 12.44
CA ARG A 383 24.30 4.80 12.13
C ARG A 383 24.48 6.27 11.81
N VAL A 384 23.53 6.80 11.06
CA VAL A 384 23.36 8.22 10.82
C VAL A 384 22.03 8.68 11.44
N ARG A 385 22.05 9.87 12.02
CA ARG A 385 20.86 10.56 12.51
C ARG A 385 20.40 11.59 11.48
N LEU A 386 19.11 11.55 11.13
CA LEU A 386 18.47 12.60 10.32
C LEU A 386 17.28 13.18 11.10
N LEU A 387 17.35 14.47 11.41
CA LEU A 387 16.24 15.23 11.98
C LEU A 387 15.46 15.89 10.84
N VAL A 388 14.14 15.69 10.79
CA VAL A 388 13.25 16.30 9.79
C VAL A 388 12.29 17.23 10.51
N ALA A 389 12.29 18.53 10.14
CA ALA A 389 11.39 19.50 10.75
C ALA A 389 11.21 20.74 9.86
N PRO A 390 10.07 21.48 9.99
CA PRO A 390 9.77 22.64 9.15
C PRO A 390 10.68 23.86 9.42
N ASP A 391 11.24 23.96 10.60
CA ASP A 391 12.04 25.09 11.08
C ASP A 391 13.56 24.87 10.95
N VAL A 392 14.00 23.78 10.31
CA VAL A 392 15.41 23.51 10.03
C VAL A 392 16.00 24.61 9.13
N GLN A 393 17.12 25.18 9.57
CA GLN A 393 17.89 26.16 8.80
C GLN A 393 18.92 25.42 7.94
N GLY A 394 18.56 25.10 6.68
CA GLY A 394 19.42 24.31 5.80
C GLY A 394 20.01 25.12 4.64
N LYS A 395 21.10 24.60 4.07
CA LYS A 395 21.64 25.06 2.78
C LYS A 395 21.01 24.26 1.65
N ALA A 396 20.74 24.94 0.53
CA ALA A 396 20.25 24.27 -0.66
C ALA A 396 21.33 23.33 -1.23
N VAL A 397 21.00 22.08 -1.38
CA VAL A 397 21.85 21.05 -2.02
C VAL A 397 21.01 20.21 -2.96
N GLU A 398 21.61 19.71 -4.04
CA GLU A 398 20.98 18.67 -4.86
C GLU A 398 21.54 17.31 -4.46
N MET A 399 20.64 16.37 -4.14
CA MET A 399 21.03 15.02 -3.75
C MET A 399 20.06 14.00 -4.33
N ALA A 400 20.60 12.93 -4.93
CA ALA A 400 19.82 11.94 -5.66
C ALA A 400 18.82 12.55 -6.67
N GLY A 401 19.18 13.74 -7.23
CA GLY A 401 18.37 14.49 -8.20
C GLY A 401 17.26 15.35 -7.60
N PHE A 402 17.15 15.43 -6.27
CA PHE A 402 16.15 16.25 -5.60
C PHE A 402 16.78 17.48 -4.92
N PRO A 403 16.13 18.66 -5.00
CA PRO A 403 16.56 19.83 -4.27
C PRO A 403 16.18 19.71 -2.80
N LEU A 404 17.15 19.76 -1.90
CA LEU A 404 16.97 19.62 -0.46
C LEU A 404 17.49 20.87 0.26
N LEU A 405 16.91 21.18 1.42
CA LEU A 405 17.46 22.12 2.39
C LEU A 405 18.04 21.31 3.56
N LEU A 406 19.37 21.09 3.55
CA LEU A 406 20.08 20.28 4.52
C LEU A 406 20.98 21.13 5.44
N ASP A 407 20.99 20.77 6.71
CA ASP A 407 21.93 21.25 7.72
C ASP A 407 22.71 20.09 8.34
N ARG A 408 23.77 20.39 9.08
CA ARG A 408 24.66 19.44 9.76
C ARG A 408 24.76 19.83 11.22
N PRO A 409 23.71 19.58 12.02
CA PRO A 409 23.73 19.92 13.43
C PRO A 409 24.70 19.02 14.20
N ALA A 410 25.26 19.55 15.28
CA ALA A 410 25.90 18.68 16.27
C ALA A 410 24.82 17.76 16.88
N PRO A 411 25.07 16.44 17.00
CA PRO A 411 24.10 15.53 17.58
C PRO A 411 23.85 15.89 19.05
N PRO A 412 22.60 16.13 19.46
CA PRO A 412 22.29 16.32 20.87
C PRO A 412 22.54 15.01 21.62
N THR A 413 23.11 15.10 22.80
CA THR A 413 23.31 13.95 23.69
C THR A 413 22.28 13.95 24.80
N CYS A 414 21.82 12.76 25.19
CA CYS A 414 20.93 12.57 26.31
C CYS A 414 21.41 11.36 27.13
N ASP A 415 21.56 11.54 28.43
CA ASP A 415 21.80 10.43 29.36
C ASP A 415 20.46 9.92 29.87
N LEU A 416 19.96 8.85 29.25
CA LEU A 416 18.79 8.13 29.71
C LEU A 416 19.24 7.01 30.65
N GLN A 417 18.67 6.95 31.85
CA GLN A 417 18.87 5.77 32.70
C GLN A 417 18.19 4.56 32.08
N PRO A 418 18.77 3.34 32.16
CA PRO A 418 18.16 2.13 31.65
C PRO A 418 16.71 1.97 32.11
N GLN A 419 15.82 1.61 31.20
CA GLN A 419 14.39 1.46 31.49
C GLN A 419 14.04 -0.03 31.67
N PRO A 420 13.07 -0.34 32.53
CA PRO A 420 12.59 -1.72 32.70
C PRO A 420 11.65 -2.10 31.56
N TRP A 421 12.21 -2.36 30.37
CA TRP A 421 11.42 -2.77 29.20
C TRP A 421 10.75 -4.13 29.43
N THR A 422 9.55 -4.28 28.92
CA THR A 422 8.84 -5.56 28.93
C THR A 422 8.55 -6.00 27.50
N PHE A 423 8.82 -7.28 27.24
CA PHE A 423 8.58 -7.89 25.95
C PHE A 423 7.55 -9.01 26.12
N THR A 424 6.40 -8.86 25.51
CA THR A 424 5.38 -9.90 25.55
C THR A 424 5.79 -11.04 24.63
N ALA A 425 6.08 -12.21 25.17
CA ALA A 425 6.31 -13.39 24.36
C ALA A 425 5.02 -13.77 23.62
N PRO A 426 5.09 -14.16 22.32
CA PRO A 426 3.94 -14.68 21.62
C PRO A 426 3.45 -15.95 22.31
N LEU A 427 2.16 -16.05 22.53
CA LEU A 427 1.57 -17.28 23.04
C LEU A 427 1.72 -18.41 22.01
N PRO A 428 1.86 -19.68 22.47
CA PRO A 428 1.95 -20.80 21.54
C PRO A 428 0.79 -20.80 20.55
N ALA A 429 1.07 -21.24 19.32
CA ALA A 429 0.05 -21.38 18.29
C ALA A 429 -1.17 -22.12 18.85
N ASN A 430 -2.35 -21.54 18.70
CA ASN A 430 -3.59 -22.12 19.17
C ASN A 430 -4.19 -22.99 18.07
N THR A 431 -4.70 -24.17 18.45
CA THR A 431 -5.45 -25.06 17.56
C THR A 431 -6.95 -24.74 17.50
N ALA A 432 -7.40 -23.74 18.28
CA ALA A 432 -8.80 -23.30 18.23
C ALA A 432 -9.12 -22.69 16.85
N GLU A 433 -10.34 -22.95 16.39
CA GLU A 433 -10.84 -22.33 15.16
C GLU A 433 -10.85 -20.80 15.30
N ALA A 434 -10.56 -20.12 14.21
CA ALA A 434 -10.63 -18.68 14.15
C ALA A 434 -12.09 -18.20 14.24
N GLY A 435 -12.28 -17.06 14.89
CA GLY A 435 -13.57 -16.39 14.97
C GLY A 435 -13.41 -14.89 14.97
N ALA A 436 -14.48 -14.16 14.70
CA ALA A 436 -14.50 -12.71 14.78
C ALA A 436 -15.83 -12.20 15.33
N LEU A 437 -15.73 -11.12 16.07
CA LEU A 437 -16.86 -10.35 16.60
C LEU A 437 -16.70 -8.90 16.10
N HIS A 438 -17.68 -8.42 15.34
CA HIS A 438 -17.67 -7.08 14.77
C HIS A 438 -18.86 -6.29 15.34
N LEU A 439 -18.58 -5.31 16.14
CA LEU A 439 -19.55 -4.39 16.74
C LEU A 439 -19.56 -3.08 15.96
N ARG A 440 -20.74 -2.54 15.72
CA ARG A 440 -20.92 -1.25 15.08
C ARG A 440 -21.87 -0.39 15.89
N TRP A 441 -21.49 0.85 16.19
CA TRP A 441 -22.33 1.83 16.87
C TRP A 441 -22.64 2.99 15.95
N ARG A 442 -23.91 3.40 15.97
CA ARG A 442 -24.37 4.67 15.45
C ARG A 442 -24.82 5.55 16.59
N PHE A 443 -24.23 6.72 16.68
CA PHE A 443 -24.60 7.73 17.63
C PHE A 443 -25.70 8.64 17.06
N ALA A 444 -26.57 9.18 17.93
CA ALA A 444 -27.60 10.14 17.53
C ALA A 444 -26.97 11.42 16.96
N GLU A 445 -25.88 11.89 17.59
CA GLU A 445 -24.99 12.92 17.07
C GLU A 445 -23.61 12.31 16.87
N ARG A 446 -23.02 12.52 15.70
CA ARG A 446 -21.71 11.94 15.38
C ARG A 446 -20.63 12.49 16.30
N PRO A 447 -19.88 11.66 17.03
CA PRO A 447 -18.83 12.11 17.92
C PRO A 447 -17.68 12.81 17.19
N CYS A 448 -17.01 13.73 17.88
CA CYS A 448 -15.90 14.47 17.31
C CYS A 448 -14.67 13.57 17.08
N ARG A 449 -13.89 13.89 16.05
CA ARG A 449 -12.70 13.12 15.64
C ARG A 449 -11.64 13.04 16.73
N SER A 450 -11.47 14.06 17.57
CA SER A 450 -10.51 14.02 18.68
C SER A 450 -10.86 12.95 19.71
N HIS A 451 -12.16 12.76 20.03
CA HIS A 451 -12.60 11.66 20.89
C HIS A 451 -12.33 10.28 20.27
N PHE A 452 -12.60 10.13 18.97
CA PHE A 452 -12.28 8.88 18.27
C PHE A 452 -10.78 8.55 18.39
N LEU A 453 -9.90 9.52 18.11
CA LEU A 453 -8.45 9.35 18.21
C LEU A 453 -8.01 9.04 19.64
N ALA A 454 -8.61 9.70 20.64
CA ALA A 454 -8.36 9.42 22.04
C ALA A 454 -8.73 7.98 22.42
N LEU A 455 -9.92 7.53 22.04
CA LEU A 455 -10.37 6.16 22.34
C LEU A 455 -9.56 5.10 21.59
N ARG A 456 -9.19 5.38 20.34
CA ARG A 456 -8.27 4.52 19.60
C ARG A 456 -6.91 4.41 20.28
N LEU A 457 -6.42 5.51 20.87
CA LEU A 457 -5.20 5.50 21.69
C LEU A 457 -5.38 4.67 22.97
N ALA A 458 -6.52 4.79 23.66
CA ALA A 458 -6.82 4.01 24.86
C ALA A 458 -6.83 2.49 24.60
N LEU A 459 -7.17 2.08 23.38
CA LEU A 459 -7.17 0.66 22.98
C LEU A 459 -5.80 0.11 22.58
N ARG A 460 -4.80 0.95 22.34
CA ARG A 460 -3.47 0.51 21.86
C ARG A 460 -2.80 -0.51 22.80
N PRO A 461 -2.71 -0.29 24.13
CA PRO A 461 -2.12 -1.27 25.04
C PRO A 461 -2.87 -2.60 25.05
N ILE A 462 -4.21 -2.56 24.99
CA ILE A 462 -5.07 -3.74 24.94
C ILE A 462 -4.83 -4.51 23.64
N GLY A 463 -4.78 -3.80 22.51
CA GLY A 463 -4.47 -4.38 21.20
C GLY A 463 -3.08 -4.99 21.13
N GLY A 464 -2.07 -4.36 21.74
CA GLY A 464 -0.71 -4.89 21.87
C GLY A 464 -0.70 -6.23 22.63
N GLN A 465 -1.33 -6.26 23.80
CA GLN A 465 -1.45 -7.47 24.61
C GLN A 465 -2.26 -8.57 23.89
N ALA A 466 -3.34 -8.21 23.21
CA ALA A 466 -4.18 -9.16 22.47
C ALA A 466 -3.42 -9.84 21.33
N ARG A 467 -2.55 -9.09 20.63
CA ARG A 467 -1.72 -9.63 19.53
C ARG A 467 -0.79 -10.75 19.98
N SER A 468 -0.27 -10.72 21.20
CA SER A 468 0.53 -11.83 21.74
C SER A 468 -0.26 -13.15 21.84
N GLY A 469 -1.59 -13.03 21.97
CA GLY A 469 -2.53 -14.17 21.96
C GLY A 469 -3.07 -14.53 20.56
N GLY A 470 -2.56 -13.90 19.48
CA GLY A 470 -3.08 -14.06 18.12
C GLY A 470 -4.41 -13.35 17.89
N VAL A 471 -4.80 -12.40 18.77
CA VAL A 471 -6.05 -11.64 18.64
C VAL A 471 -5.77 -10.25 18.08
N THR A 472 -6.49 -9.89 17.03
CA THR A 472 -6.48 -8.57 16.43
C THR A 472 -7.65 -7.75 16.96
N LEU A 473 -7.37 -6.55 17.47
CA LEU A 473 -8.32 -5.56 17.93
C LEU A 473 -8.22 -4.30 17.07
N LYS A 474 -9.33 -3.86 16.47
CA LYS A 474 -9.38 -2.65 15.64
C LYS A 474 -10.59 -1.80 16.00
N LEU A 475 -10.37 -0.50 16.19
CA LEU A 475 -11.43 0.51 16.25
C LEU A 475 -11.31 1.42 15.03
N GLU A 476 -12.34 1.48 14.21
CA GLU A 476 -12.38 2.21 12.93
C GLU A 476 -13.60 3.15 12.89
N GLU A 477 -13.46 4.26 12.20
CA GLU A 477 -14.56 5.18 11.91
C GLU A 477 -15.01 4.92 10.47
N GLU A 478 -16.24 4.38 10.36
CA GLU A 478 -16.82 3.96 9.09
C GLU A 478 -18.01 4.84 8.72
N GLY A 479 -17.70 5.97 8.11
CA GLY A 479 -18.70 6.97 7.76
C GLY A 479 -19.40 7.53 9.00
N PRO A 480 -20.72 7.27 9.18
CA PRO A 480 -21.47 7.74 10.33
C PRO A 480 -21.27 6.88 11.59
N ASP A 481 -20.62 5.73 11.47
CA ASP A 481 -20.52 4.69 12.49
C ASP A 481 -19.10 4.55 13.07
N TRP A 482 -19.01 4.05 14.30
CA TRP A 482 -17.79 3.51 14.86
C TRP A 482 -17.87 1.99 14.88
N ALA A 483 -16.80 1.34 14.48
CA ALA A 483 -16.72 -0.10 14.36
C ALA A 483 -15.56 -0.66 15.21
N LEU A 484 -15.86 -1.63 16.08
CA LEU A 484 -14.87 -2.40 16.84
C LEU A 484 -14.87 -3.83 16.36
N SER A 485 -13.73 -4.28 15.84
CA SER A 485 -13.51 -5.64 15.39
C SER A 485 -12.54 -6.36 16.31
N VAL A 486 -12.88 -7.57 16.74
CA VAL A 486 -12.01 -8.46 17.51
C VAL A 486 -11.99 -9.80 16.81
N SER A 487 -10.83 -10.23 16.32
CA SER A 487 -10.67 -11.46 15.53
C SER A 487 -9.45 -12.27 15.96
N GLY A 488 -9.52 -13.59 15.87
CA GLY A 488 -8.46 -14.50 16.27
C GLY A 488 -8.99 -15.83 16.79
N PRO A 489 -8.20 -16.60 17.57
CA PRO A 489 -8.66 -17.83 18.20
C PRO A 489 -9.89 -17.57 19.09
N ARG A 490 -11.02 -18.25 18.81
CA ARG A 490 -12.32 -17.96 19.44
C ARG A 490 -12.35 -18.02 20.97
N ASP A 491 -11.49 -18.85 21.55
CA ASP A 491 -11.35 -19.00 23.01
C ASP A 491 -10.56 -17.86 23.67
N ARG A 492 -9.98 -16.94 22.88
CA ARG A 492 -9.18 -15.80 23.35
C ARG A 492 -9.82 -14.42 23.08
N LEU A 493 -11.04 -14.36 22.51
CA LEU A 493 -11.67 -13.08 22.11
C LEU A 493 -12.30 -12.33 23.28
N GLU A 494 -12.77 -13.03 24.36
CA GLU A 494 -13.57 -12.47 25.43
C GLU A 494 -12.84 -11.39 26.24
N ALA A 495 -11.62 -11.68 26.69
CA ALA A 495 -10.87 -10.76 27.53
C ALA A 495 -10.51 -9.44 26.78
N PRO A 496 -9.93 -9.47 25.56
CA PRO A 496 -9.66 -8.25 24.81
C PRO A 496 -10.92 -7.44 24.48
N LEU A 497 -12.03 -8.10 24.18
CA LEU A 497 -13.32 -7.44 23.95
C LEU A 497 -13.82 -6.71 25.21
N THR A 498 -13.80 -7.39 26.36
CA THR A 498 -14.26 -6.84 27.64
C THR A 498 -13.42 -5.63 28.05
N ASP A 499 -12.09 -5.76 27.96
CA ASP A 499 -11.16 -4.66 28.30
C ASP A 499 -11.32 -3.48 27.34
N ALA A 500 -11.50 -3.75 26.05
CA ALA A 500 -11.77 -2.70 25.06
C ALA A 500 -13.06 -1.94 25.35
N LEU A 501 -14.16 -2.64 25.60
CA LEU A 501 -15.45 -1.99 25.93
C LEU A 501 -15.38 -1.14 27.20
N LYS A 502 -14.61 -1.58 28.20
CA LYS A 502 -14.37 -0.80 29.42
C LYS A 502 -13.54 0.47 29.12
N ALA A 503 -12.47 0.35 28.35
CA ALA A 503 -11.64 1.49 27.98
C ALA A 503 -12.39 2.52 27.13
N LEU A 504 -13.28 2.08 26.23
CA LEU A 504 -14.13 2.97 25.43
C LEU A 504 -15.10 3.79 26.27
N GLN A 505 -15.64 3.22 27.35
CA GLN A 505 -16.62 3.91 28.21
C GLN A 505 -15.98 4.81 29.26
N GLN A 506 -14.74 4.54 29.67
CA GLN A 506 -14.07 5.23 30.76
C GLN A 506 -12.63 5.64 30.36
N PRO A 507 -12.45 6.49 29.34
CA PRO A 507 -11.13 6.96 28.96
C PRO A 507 -10.55 7.87 30.05
N SER A 508 -9.23 7.79 30.29
CA SER A 508 -8.57 8.68 31.22
C SER A 508 -8.51 10.13 30.68
N PRO A 509 -8.49 11.15 31.53
CA PRO A 509 -8.37 12.54 31.10
C PRO A 509 -7.12 12.80 30.24
N SER A 510 -5.99 12.16 30.56
CA SER A 510 -4.74 12.29 29.82
C SER A 510 -4.87 11.76 28.37
N VAL A 511 -5.64 10.71 28.16
CA VAL A 511 -5.90 10.16 26.81
C VAL A 511 -6.75 11.13 25.98
N LEU A 512 -7.73 11.80 26.59
CA LEU A 512 -8.54 12.83 25.92
C LEU A 512 -7.71 14.03 25.47
N GLU A 513 -6.79 14.51 26.32
CA GLU A 513 -5.84 15.57 25.95
C GLU A 513 -4.91 15.13 24.80
N GLN A 514 -4.50 13.88 24.80
CA GLN A 514 -3.70 13.31 23.71
C GLN A 514 -4.49 13.23 22.39
N GLY A 515 -5.79 12.96 22.46
CA GLY A 515 -6.67 12.95 21.27
C GLY A 515 -6.66 14.28 20.52
N GLU A 516 -6.68 15.40 21.25
CA GLU A 516 -6.56 16.74 20.65
C GLU A 516 -5.19 16.98 19.99
N ARG A 517 -4.11 16.46 20.59
CA ARG A 517 -2.77 16.53 19.96
C ARG A 517 -2.70 15.68 18.70
N LEU A 518 -3.25 14.47 18.73
CA LEU A 518 -3.31 13.58 17.57
C LEU A 518 -4.14 14.18 16.44
N LEU A 519 -5.26 14.86 16.74
CA LEU A 519 -6.05 15.54 15.71
C LEU A 519 -5.27 16.66 15.02
N ARG A 520 -4.51 17.46 15.76
CA ARG A 520 -3.65 18.50 15.18
C ARG A 520 -2.62 17.88 14.24
N ARG A 521 -1.95 16.79 14.65
CA ARG A 521 -0.97 16.08 13.83
C ARG A 521 -1.60 15.43 12.59
N GLU A 522 -2.80 14.86 12.71
CA GLU A 522 -3.52 14.32 11.55
C GLU A 522 -3.75 15.41 10.51
N ARG A 523 -4.12 16.63 10.95
CA ARG A 523 -4.25 17.78 10.06
C ARG A 523 -2.91 18.21 9.44
N ASP A 524 -1.84 18.25 10.23
CA ASP A 524 -0.51 18.61 9.74
C ASP A 524 0.01 17.58 8.71
N ARG A 525 -0.25 16.28 8.92
CA ARG A 525 0.05 15.24 7.93
C ARG A 525 -0.78 15.44 6.65
N GLN A 526 -2.09 15.66 6.81
CA GLN A 526 -2.98 15.85 5.67
C GLN A 526 -2.56 17.06 4.83
N THR A 527 -2.21 18.17 5.44
CA THR A 527 -1.75 19.36 4.70
C THR A 527 -0.43 19.16 3.98
N ALA A 528 0.40 18.23 4.41
CA ALA A 528 1.66 17.88 3.77
C ALA A 528 1.54 16.80 2.68
N ASP A 529 0.39 16.16 2.54
CA ASP A 529 0.16 15.09 1.54
C ASP A 529 -0.27 15.68 0.18
N LEU A 530 -0.25 14.84 -0.85
CA LEU A 530 -0.73 15.22 -2.19
C LEU A 530 -2.20 15.65 -2.13
N PRO A 531 -2.59 16.71 -2.85
CA PRO A 531 -3.95 17.23 -2.84
C PRO A 531 -5.02 16.17 -3.05
N ILE A 532 -4.83 15.26 -4.00
CA ILE A 532 -5.81 14.19 -4.26
C ILE A 532 -5.98 13.24 -3.06
N ARG A 533 -4.89 12.93 -2.34
CA ARG A 533 -4.97 12.09 -1.13
C ARG A 533 -5.70 12.80 -0.01
N GLN A 534 -5.50 14.12 0.14
CA GLN A 534 -6.24 14.93 1.10
C GLN A 534 -7.75 14.89 0.82
N LEU A 535 -8.16 15.04 -0.46
CA LEU A 535 -9.57 14.97 -0.84
C LEU A 535 -10.17 13.59 -0.56
N LEU A 536 -9.46 12.53 -0.92
CA LEU A 536 -9.91 11.15 -0.69
C LEU A 536 -10.03 10.81 0.81
N ALA A 537 -9.10 11.30 1.63
CA ALA A 537 -9.14 11.14 3.09
C ALA A 537 -10.32 11.92 3.73
N ALA A 538 -10.67 13.08 3.17
CA ALA A 538 -11.78 13.90 3.65
C ALA A 538 -13.17 13.37 3.25
N LEU A 539 -13.26 12.65 2.13
CA LEU A 539 -14.51 12.23 1.52
C LEU A 539 -15.46 11.46 2.47
N PRO A 540 -15.01 10.46 3.28
CA PRO A 540 -15.89 9.77 4.23
C PRO A 540 -16.56 10.72 5.24
N SER A 541 -15.80 11.71 5.72
CA SER A 541 -16.31 12.71 6.67
C SER A 541 -17.29 13.68 6.04
N VAL A 542 -17.08 14.04 4.78
CA VAL A 542 -18.01 14.89 4.01
C VAL A 542 -19.35 14.19 3.83
N LEU A 543 -19.34 12.92 3.46
CA LEU A 543 -20.56 12.12 3.29
C LEU A 543 -21.30 11.90 4.62
N ALA A 544 -20.58 11.70 5.71
CA ALA A 544 -21.17 11.43 7.03
C ALA A 544 -21.66 12.69 7.76
N GLY A 545 -21.31 13.89 7.28
CA GLY A 545 -21.70 15.17 7.88
C GLY A 545 -20.83 15.62 9.06
N SER A 546 -21.21 16.73 9.68
CA SER A 546 -20.44 17.38 10.75
C SER A 546 -20.42 16.57 12.06
N THR A 547 -19.33 16.74 12.82
CA THR A 547 -19.12 16.12 14.13
C THR A 547 -19.12 17.19 15.21
N MET A 548 -19.87 17.03 16.32
CA MET A 548 -20.05 18.10 17.29
C MET A 548 -19.98 17.66 18.77
N ALA A 549 -20.03 16.36 19.10
CA ALA A 549 -20.26 15.91 20.46
C ALA A 549 -19.23 14.91 20.99
N ALA A 550 -19.22 14.71 22.31
CA ALA A 550 -18.63 13.49 22.90
C ALA A 550 -19.52 12.28 22.62
N PRO A 551 -18.99 11.04 22.61
CA PRO A 551 -19.79 9.85 22.34
C PRO A 551 -20.84 9.63 23.44
N ASP A 552 -22.11 9.67 23.07
CA ASP A 552 -23.23 9.32 23.97
C ASP A 552 -23.50 7.80 23.84
N TRP A 553 -22.78 7.02 24.60
CA TRP A 553 -22.89 5.57 24.60
C TRP A 553 -24.27 5.06 25.02
N MET A 554 -24.98 5.77 25.88
CA MET A 554 -26.28 5.32 26.41
C MET A 554 -27.38 5.34 25.36
N ASN A 555 -27.34 6.33 24.47
CA ASN A 555 -28.30 6.51 23.39
C ASN A 555 -27.80 6.01 22.04
N ALA A 556 -26.61 5.42 21.99
CA ALA A 556 -26.09 4.81 20.77
C ALA A 556 -26.87 3.55 20.40
N CYS A 557 -27.15 3.38 19.11
CA CYS A 557 -27.68 2.11 18.59
C CYS A 557 -26.51 1.25 18.11
N TRP A 558 -26.52 -0.06 18.43
CA TRP A 558 -25.48 -0.96 17.97
C TRP A 558 -26.02 -2.24 17.32
N ASP A 559 -25.27 -2.77 16.38
CA ASP A 559 -25.46 -4.10 15.84
C ASP A 559 -24.16 -4.93 15.92
N LEU A 560 -24.27 -6.24 15.68
CA LEU A 560 -23.20 -7.21 15.82
C LEU A 560 -23.21 -8.19 14.63
N LEU A 561 -22.03 -8.45 14.09
CA LEU A 561 -21.80 -9.59 13.19
C LEU A 561 -20.90 -10.61 13.90
N GLU A 562 -21.38 -11.84 13.99
CA GLU A 562 -20.67 -12.98 14.57
C GLU A 562 -20.17 -13.89 13.46
N GLN A 563 -18.85 -14.15 13.44
CA GLN A 563 -18.23 -15.04 12.45
C GLN A 563 -17.38 -16.09 13.18
N GLY A 564 -17.86 -17.32 13.23
CA GLY A 564 -17.17 -18.43 13.88
C GLY A 564 -17.02 -18.32 15.42
N ALA A 565 -17.48 -17.21 16.01
CA ALA A 565 -17.49 -16.98 17.46
C ALA A 565 -18.82 -16.33 17.86
N ALA A 566 -19.33 -16.63 19.06
CA ALA A 566 -20.51 -16.03 19.62
C ALA A 566 -20.15 -15.00 20.69
N LEU A 567 -20.98 -13.96 20.84
CA LEU A 567 -20.81 -12.97 21.89
C LEU A 567 -20.94 -13.64 23.29
N PRO A 568 -19.92 -13.50 24.17
CA PRO A 568 -20.02 -14.05 25.51
C PRO A 568 -21.16 -13.41 26.32
N ALA A 569 -21.91 -14.24 27.06
CA ALA A 569 -23.15 -13.81 27.75
C ALA A 569 -22.92 -12.76 28.86
N ASN A 570 -21.71 -12.66 29.37
CA ASN A 570 -21.29 -11.76 30.44
C ASN A 570 -20.75 -10.41 29.91
N VAL A 571 -20.60 -10.25 28.58
CA VAL A 571 -20.12 -9.01 27.99
C VAL A 571 -21.28 -8.01 27.84
N HIS A 572 -21.12 -6.85 28.48
CA HIS A 572 -22.07 -5.75 28.35
C HIS A 572 -21.62 -4.75 27.30
N ILE A 573 -22.43 -4.57 26.24
CA ILE A 573 -22.20 -3.60 25.18
C ILE A 573 -23.01 -2.35 25.48
N PRO A 574 -22.42 -1.15 25.49
CA PRO A 574 -23.14 0.08 25.77
C PRO A 574 -24.11 0.44 24.64
N GLY A 575 -25.27 1.01 25.01
CA GLY A 575 -26.30 1.43 24.08
C GLY A 575 -27.41 0.42 23.86
N VAL A 576 -28.23 0.65 22.84
CA VAL A 576 -29.41 -0.13 22.48
C VAL A 576 -29.11 -1.06 21.32
N ARG A 577 -29.32 -2.36 21.50
CA ARG A 577 -29.12 -3.33 20.41
C ARG A 577 -30.20 -3.18 19.33
N ALA A 578 -29.77 -2.99 18.08
CA ALA A 578 -30.68 -3.02 16.95
C ALA A 578 -31.11 -4.46 16.62
N THR A 579 -32.36 -4.63 16.21
CA THR A 579 -32.91 -5.93 15.82
C THR A 579 -32.55 -6.34 14.38
N LEU A 580 -32.15 -5.36 13.57
CA LEU A 580 -31.72 -5.50 12.18
C LEU A 580 -30.41 -4.72 11.97
N PRO A 581 -29.65 -5.03 10.92
CA PRO A 581 -28.48 -4.22 10.56
C PRO A 581 -28.81 -2.73 10.48
N LEU A 582 -27.95 -1.89 11.07
CA LEU A 582 -28.17 -0.44 11.05
C LEU A 582 -28.13 0.07 9.59
N PRO A 583 -29.22 0.64 9.06
CA PRO A 583 -29.24 1.14 7.69
C PRO A 583 -28.35 2.40 7.60
N LEU A 584 -27.58 2.54 6.53
CA LEU A 584 -26.88 3.80 6.29
C LEU A 584 -27.87 4.94 6.03
N PRO A 585 -27.52 6.19 6.40
CA PRO A 585 -28.28 7.36 5.98
C PRO A 585 -28.40 7.43 4.46
N VAL A 586 -29.55 7.86 3.97
CA VAL A 586 -29.76 8.10 2.53
C VAL A 586 -29.09 9.43 2.18
N LEU A 587 -28.20 9.39 1.20
CA LEU A 587 -27.58 10.59 0.66
C LEU A 587 -28.54 11.27 -0.32
N PRO A 588 -28.63 12.61 -0.32
CA PRO A 588 -29.46 13.32 -1.26
C PRO A 588 -28.93 13.20 -2.69
N GLY A 589 -29.83 13.06 -3.66
CA GLY A 589 -29.52 13.15 -5.08
C GLY A 589 -29.13 14.57 -5.50
N GLY A 590 -28.70 14.72 -6.76
CA GLY A 590 -28.25 16.00 -7.32
C GLY A 590 -26.74 16.26 -7.14
N HIS A 591 -26.34 17.50 -7.36
CA HIS A 591 -24.93 17.87 -7.37
C HIS A 591 -24.55 18.58 -6.08
N HIS A 592 -23.56 18.03 -5.34
CA HIS A 592 -23.05 18.52 -4.07
C HIS A 592 -21.58 18.89 -4.24
N TRP A 593 -21.26 20.18 -4.10
CA TRP A 593 -19.93 20.72 -4.24
C TRP A 593 -19.35 21.12 -2.91
N GLN A 594 -18.13 20.69 -2.64
CA GLN A 594 -17.36 21.17 -1.50
C GLN A 594 -15.94 21.51 -1.94
N ARG A 595 -15.53 22.75 -1.60
CA ARG A 595 -14.16 23.19 -1.76
C ARG A 595 -13.34 22.81 -0.54
N TRP A 596 -12.18 22.24 -0.78
CA TRP A 596 -11.24 21.83 0.24
C TRP A 596 -10.03 22.75 0.22
N ALA A 597 -9.61 23.22 1.41
CA ALA A 597 -8.43 24.08 1.50
C ALA A 597 -7.16 23.20 1.41
N ALA A 598 -6.64 22.99 0.22
CA ALA A 598 -5.37 22.33 -0.05
C ALA A 598 -4.57 23.16 -1.03
N GLU A 599 -3.29 23.36 -0.73
CA GLU A 599 -2.32 23.98 -1.62
C GLU A 599 -1.70 22.94 -2.56
N GLY A 600 -1.11 23.35 -3.66
CA GLY A 600 -0.44 22.48 -4.61
C GLY A 600 -1.14 22.39 -5.96
N GLU A 601 -1.00 21.29 -6.67
CA GLU A 601 -1.65 21.00 -7.95
C GLU A 601 -3.16 20.92 -7.80
N ALA A 602 -3.88 21.19 -8.88
CA ALA A 602 -5.33 21.05 -8.88
C ALA A 602 -5.74 19.57 -8.75
N ALA A 603 -6.66 19.29 -7.87
CA ALA A 603 -7.20 17.97 -7.65
C ALA A 603 -8.72 17.98 -7.55
N LEU A 604 -9.34 16.89 -7.99
CA LEU A 604 -10.76 16.67 -7.99
C LEU A 604 -11.06 15.23 -7.64
N ALA A 605 -11.95 15.01 -6.67
CA ALA A 605 -12.53 13.71 -6.33
C ALA A 605 -14.04 13.79 -6.47
N LEU A 606 -14.62 12.95 -7.33
CA LEU A 606 -16.07 12.82 -7.50
C LEU A 606 -16.49 11.42 -7.06
N PHE A 607 -17.35 11.36 -6.06
CA PHE A 607 -18.00 10.12 -5.65
C PHE A 607 -19.48 10.15 -6.01
N CYS A 608 -19.94 9.10 -6.68
CA CYS A 608 -21.31 8.90 -7.11
C CYS A 608 -21.87 7.66 -6.40
N PRO A 609 -22.57 7.83 -5.25
CA PRO A 609 -23.19 6.71 -4.55
C PRO A 609 -24.26 6.01 -5.38
N LEU A 610 -24.47 4.72 -5.11
CA LEU A 610 -25.57 3.96 -5.68
C LEU A 610 -26.92 4.64 -5.39
N PRO A 611 -27.82 4.77 -6.39
CA PRO A 611 -29.17 5.30 -6.16
C PRO A 611 -30.03 4.35 -5.33
N ASP A 612 -29.76 3.04 -5.38
CA ASP A 612 -30.39 2.00 -4.59
C ASP A 612 -29.33 1.01 -4.07
N ARG A 613 -29.61 0.33 -2.96
CA ARG A 613 -28.69 -0.62 -2.31
C ARG A 613 -28.99 -2.07 -2.67
N ASP A 614 -29.89 -2.32 -3.61
CA ASP A 614 -30.19 -3.68 -4.04
C ASP A 614 -29.01 -4.28 -4.85
N ALA A 615 -28.95 -5.60 -4.85
CA ALA A 615 -27.87 -6.32 -5.51
C ALA A 615 -27.87 -6.11 -7.05
N ALA A 616 -29.04 -5.88 -7.67
CA ALA A 616 -29.14 -5.63 -9.09
C ALA A 616 -28.58 -4.24 -9.46
N CYS A 617 -28.88 -3.22 -8.64
CA CYS A 617 -28.29 -1.89 -8.79
C CYS A 617 -26.76 -1.96 -8.64
N GLU A 618 -26.27 -2.64 -7.60
CA GLU A 618 -24.84 -2.79 -7.39
C GLU A 618 -24.17 -3.53 -8.55
N ALA A 619 -24.76 -4.62 -9.05
CA ALA A 619 -24.21 -5.40 -10.16
C ALA A 619 -24.03 -4.55 -11.43
N ARG A 620 -25.06 -3.79 -11.84
CA ARG A 620 -24.99 -2.95 -13.04
C ARG A 620 -24.01 -1.77 -12.88
N TRP A 621 -23.87 -1.20 -11.69
CA TRP A 621 -22.92 -0.12 -11.42
C TRP A 621 -21.47 -0.62 -11.33
N ARG A 622 -21.23 -1.82 -10.82
CA ARG A 622 -19.92 -2.48 -10.90
C ARG A 622 -19.51 -2.74 -12.35
N LEU A 623 -20.48 -3.19 -13.18
CA LEU A 623 -20.24 -3.36 -14.62
C LEU A 623 -19.90 -2.03 -15.28
N LEU A 624 -20.66 -0.96 -14.99
CA LEU A 624 -20.40 0.38 -15.52
C LEU A 624 -18.99 0.88 -15.14
N ALA A 625 -18.57 0.69 -13.90
CA ALA A 625 -17.22 1.05 -13.46
C ALA A 625 -16.14 0.40 -14.32
N ARG A 626 -16.27 -0.91 -14.57
CA ARG A 626 -15.33 -1.67 -15.41
C ARG A 626 -15.34 -1.24 -16.87
N ALA A 627 -16.54 -0.91 -17.40
CA ALA A 627 -16.68 -0.45 -18.77
C ALA A 627 -16.07 0.95 -18.99
N LEU A 628 -16.13 1.84 -17.99
CA LEU A 628 -15.61 3.20 -18.06
C LEU A 628 -14.09 3.27 -17.86
N GLU A 629 -13.50 2.42 -17.01
CA GLU A 629 -12.11 2.49 -16.57
C GLU A 629 -11.07 2.61 -17.71
N PRO A 630 -11.10 1.76 -18.77
CA PRO A 630 -10.11 1.85 -19.85
C PRO A 630 -10.23 3.15 -20.66
N GLY A 631 -11.46 3.56 -20.99
CA GLY A 631 -11.73 4.81 -21.70
C GLY A 631 -11.33 6.05 -20.91
N PHE A 632 -11.55 6.02 -19.59
CA PHE A 632 -11.15 7.08 -18.68
C PHE A 632 -9.64 7.32 -18.71
N HIS A 633 -8.85 6.27 -18.53
CA HIS A 633 -7.40 6.37 -18.59
C HIS A 633 -6.89 6.77 -19.97
N GLN A 634 -7.45 6.18 -21.04
CA GLN A 634 -7.07 6.53 -22.41
C GLN A 634 -7.35 8.01 -22.71
N ARG A 635 -8.51 8.53 -22.29
CA ARG A 635 -8.92 9.90 -22.58
C ARG A 635 -8.13 10.90 -21.74
N LEU A 636 -8.12 10.74 -20.40
CA LEU A 636 -7.58 11.76 -19.51
C LEU A 636 -6.04 11.70 -19.41
N ARG A 637 -5.46 10.50 -19.39
CA ARG A 637 -4.00 10.34 -19.36
C ARG A 637 -3.39 10.34 -20.78
N GLY A 638 -3.94 9.52 -21.68
CA GLY A 638 -3.32 9.29 -22.99
C GLY A 638 -3.53 10.41 -23.99
N GLN A 639 -4.75 11.00 -24.08
CA GLN A 639 -5.08 12.03 -25.06
C GLN A 639 -4.94 13.46 -24.52
N LEU A 640 -5.39 13.70 -23.29
CA LEU A 640 -5.42 15.02 -22.68
C LEU A 640 -4.18 15.31 -21.81
N ASN A 641 -3.42 14.28 -21.45
CA ASN A 641 -2.23 14.38 -20.61
C ASN A 641 -2.47 15.19 -19.31
N LEU A 642 -3.61 14.97 -18.65
CA LEU A 642 -4.03 15.78 -17.51
C LEU A 642 -3.17 15.56 -16.25
N GLY A 643 -2.51 14.40 -16.11
CA GLY A 643 -1.67 14.12 -14.96
C GLY A 643 -1.42 12.63 -14.75
N TYR A 644 -0.74 12.33 -13.64
CA TYR A 644 -0.31 10.96 -13.27
C TYR A 644 -1.24 10.29 -12.26
N ALA A 645 -1.91 11.07 -11.42
CA ALA A 645 -2.82 10.54 -10.40
C ALA A 645 -4.25 10.55 -10.92
N LEU A 646 -4.66 9.43 -11.52
CA LEU A 646 -6.01 9.22 -12.06
C LEU A 646 -6.58 7.92 -11.51
N TYR A 647 -7.84 7.96 -11.13
CA TYR A 647 -8.57 6.79 -10.66
C TYR A 647 -10.01 6.83 -11.16
N CYS A 648 -10.50 5.67 -11.63
CA CYS A 648 -11.90 5.41 -11.95
C CYS A 648 -12.24 3.99 -11.49
N GLY A 649 -13.26 3.82 -10.66
CA GLY A 649 -13.64 2.50 -10.22
C GLY A 649 -14.77 2.47 -9.20
N PHE A 650 -15.30 1.27 -8.96
CA PHE A 650 -16.30 1.04 -7.92
C PHE A 650 -15.62 0.95 -6.56
N ARG A 651 -16.12 1.70 -5.57
CA ARG A 651 -15.56 1.77 -4.21
C ARG A 651 -16.66 1.86 -3.15
N GLN A 652 -16.29 1.40 -1.95
CA GLN A 652 -17.02 1.69 -0.72
C GLN A 652 -16.29 2.81 0.02
N VAL A 653 -17.02 3.85 0.39
CA VAL A 653 -16.51 5.05 1.08
C VAL A 653 -17.37 5.29 2.30
N GLY A 654 -16.84 5.04 3.50
CA GLY A 654 -17.56 5.20 4.76
C GLY A 654 -18.88 4.43 4.83
N GLY A 655 -18.92 3.22 4.24
CA GLY A 655 -20.11 2.38 4.12
C GLY A 655 -20.89 2.57 2.82
N TRP A 656 -20.89 3.76 2.20
CA TRP A 656 -21.58 3.98 0.92
C TRP A 656 -20.80 3.39 -0.25
N ARG A 657 -21.49 2.63 -1.10
CA ARG A 657 -20.95 2.04 -2.32
C ARG A 657 -21.27 2.91 -3.53
N GLY A 658 -20.35 2.99 -4.49
CA GLY A 658 -20.57 3.79 -5.69
C GLY A 658 -19.36 3.89 -6.60
N LEU A 659 -19.44 4.74 -7.62
CA LEU A 659 -18.31 5.06 -8.50
C LEU A 659 -17.50 6.21 -7.91
N LEU A 660 -16.19 6.05 -7.93
CA LEU A 660 -15.21 7.08 -7.54
C LEU A 660 -14.37 7.43 -8.75
N PHE A 661 -14.28 8.74 -9.03
CA PHE A 661 -13.36 9.33 -9.99
C PHE A 661 -12.44 10.27 -9.24
N ALA A 662 -11.14 10.17 -9.48
CA ALA A 662 -10.16 11.05 -8.88
C ALA A 662 -9.12 11.47 -9.92
N VAL A 663 -8.80 12.76 -9.96
CA VAL A 663 -7.87 13.34 -10.93
C VAL A 663 -7.04 14.41 -10.23
N GLN A 664 -5.73 14.37 -10.42
CA GLN A 664 -4.82 15.46 -10.04
C GLN A 664 -4.02 15.89 -11.26
N SER A 665 -3.90 17.21 -11.47
CA SER A 665 -3.25 17.77 -12.64
C SER A 665 -2.36 18.97 -12.28
N PRO A 666 -1.13 19.01 -12.81
CA PRO A 666 -0.26 20.16 -12.69
C PRO A 666 -0.65 21.31 -13.62
N HIS A 667 -1.48 21.07 -14.63
CA HIS A 667 -1.76 22.02 -15.71
C HIS A 667 -3.19 22.54 -15.72
N ALA A 668 -4.17 21.65 -15.51
CA ALA A 668 -5.60 21.97 -15.58
C ALA A 668 -6.15 22.38 -14.20
N GLY A 669 -7.00 23.40 -14.16
CA GLY A 669 -7.72 23.80 -12.94
C GLY A 669 -8.89 22.86 -12.61
N PRO A 670 -9.46 22.93 -11.37
CA PRO A 670 -10.55 22.04 -10.96
C PRO A 670 -11.80 22.10 -11.86
N ASP A 671 -12.19 23.29 -12.31
CA ASP A 671 -13.34 23.46 -13.20
C ASP A 671 -13.08 22.86 -14.59
N GLU A 672 -11.85 22.90 -15.06
CA GLU A 672 -11.43 22.26 -16.29
C GLU A 672 -11.38 20.74 -16.15
N LEU A 673 -10.88 20.23 -15.04
CA LEU A 673 -10.89 18.80 -14.72
C LEU A 673 -12.32 18.25 -14.68
N LEU A 674 -13.24 19.00 -14.04
CA LEU A 674 -14.65 18.61 -14.01
C LEU A 674 -15.25 18.57 -15.39
N ARG A 675 -15.02 19.59 -16.23
CA ARG A 675 -15.53 19.62 -17.60
C ARG A 675 -15.03 18.44 -18.41
N HIS A 676 -13.72 18.11 -18.33
CA HIS A 676 -13.16 16.95 -19.01
C HIS A 676 -13.76 15.61 -18.50
N LEU A 677 -14.05 15.52 -17.21
CA LEU A 677 -14.72 14.36 -16.65
C LEU A 677 -16.18 14.26 -17.14
N GLN A 678 -16.91 15.38 -17.16
CA GLN A 678 -18.29 15.43 -17.70
C GLN A 678 -18.31 15.08 -19.19
N ASP A 679 -17.45 15.70 -20.00
CA ASP A 679 -17.33 15.40 -21.43
C ASP A 679 -17.00 13.91 -21.69
N PHE A 680 -16.18 13.30 -20.81
CA PHE A 680 -15.88 11.89 -20.88
C PHE A 680 -17.11 11.04 -20.55
N LEU A 681 -17.85 11.35 -19.49
CA LEU A 681 -19.04 10.62 -19.08
C LEU A 681 -20.16 10.75 -20.10
N ASP A 682 -20.40 11.94 -20.64
CA ASP A 682 -21.41 12.19 -21.68
C ASP A 682 -21.09 11.50 -23.01
N GLY A 683 -19.79 11.41 -23.35
CA GLY A 683 -19.29 10.80 -24.58
C GLY A 683 -18.93 9.31 -24.46
N ALA A 684 -19.23 8.64 -23.34
CA ALA A 684 -18.82 7.26 -23.12
C ALA A 684 -19.46 6.30 -24.16
N ALA A 685 -18.62 5.68 -24.99
CA ALA A 685 -19.05 4.82 -26.11
C ALA A 685 -19.40 3.38 -25.61
N LEU A 686 -20.42 3.25 -24.78
CA LEU A 686 -20.84 1.97 -24.20
C LEU A 686 -21.52 1.04 -25.23
N ASP A 687 -21.97 1.59 -26.37
CA ASP A 687 -22.61 0.84 -27.45
C ASP A 687 -21.67 -0.06 -28.25
N VAL A 688 -20.36 0.20 -28.19
CA VAL A 688 -19.35 -0.50 -28.98
C VAL A 688 -18.97 -1.86 -28.38
N MET A 689 -19.34 -2.11 -27.12
CA MET A 689 -19.01 -3.38 -26.44
C MET A 689 -19.83 -4.54 -27.05
N THR A 690 -19.15 -5.64 -27.35
CA THR A 690 -19.81 -6.88 -27.77
C THR A 690 -20.44 -7.58 -26.56
N GLU A 691 -21.44 -8.46 -26.81
CA GLU A 691 -22.06 -9.27 -25.74
C GLU A 691 -21.01 -10.16 -25.04
N GLN A 692 -20.02 -10.67 -25.77
CA GLN A 692 -18.94 -11.47 -25.19
C GLN A 692 -18.08 -10.64 -24.24
N GLN A 693 -17.67 -9.44 -24.64
CA GLN A 693 -16.91 -8.52 -23.78
C GLN A 693 -17.67 -8.16 -22.50
N LEU A 694 -18.99 -7.95 -22.62
CA LEU A 694 -19.84 -7.67 -21.49
C LEU A 694 -19.94 -8.88 -20.54
N HIS A 695 -20.09 -10.09 -21.09
CA HIS A 695 -20.09 -11.33 -20.31
C HIS A 695 -18.75 -11.57 -19.61
N ASP A 696 -17.64 -11.36 -20.31
CA ASP A 696 -16.30 -11.50 -19.74
C ASP A 696 -16.07 -10.52 -18.57
N LEU A 697 -16.50 -9.25 -18.71
CA LEU A 697 -16.45 -8.28 -17.62
C LEU A 697 -17.34 -8.70 -16.44
N ALA A 698 -18.57 -9.13 -16.73
CA ALA A 698 -19.54 -9.50 -15.69
C ALA A 698 -19.08 -10.71 -14.86
N SER A 699 -18.40 -11.68 -15.48
CA SER A 699 -17.93 -12.90 -14.80
C SER A 699 -16.93 -12.63 -13.67
N HIS A 700 -16.27 -11.46 -13.66
CA HIS A 700 -15.27 -11.07 -12.68
C HIS A 700 -15.76 -10.02 -11.66
N LEU A 701 -17.04 -9.63 -11.69
CA LEU A 701 -17.58 -8.58 -10.81
C LEU A 701 -17.83 -9.06 -9.37
N ALA A 702 -18.16 -10.32 -9.20
CA ALA A 702 -18.38 -10.91 -7.89
C ALA A 702 -17.06 -11.53 -7.39
N GLY A 703 -16.30 -10.75 -6.67
CA GLY A 703 -15.18 -11.26 -5.88
C GLY A 703 -15.65 -12.05 -4.65
N PRO A 704 -14.75 -12.56 -3.79
CA PRO A 704 -15.14 -13.15 -2.51
C PRO A 704 -15.94 -12.14 -1.69
N GLY A 705 -17.04 -12.59 -1.09
CA GLY A 705 -17.87 -11.76 -0.23
C GLY A 705 -17.13 -11.38 1.07
N ASP A 706 -17.38 -10.19 1.54
CA ASP A 706 -16.95 -9.73 2.85
C ASP A 706 -18.21 -9.33 3.65
N ALA A 707 -18.66 -10.23 4.51
CA ALA A 707 -19.87 -10.04 5.29
C ALA A 707 -19.80 -8.81 6.21
N TRP A 708 -18.60 -8.43 6.66
CA TRP A 708 -18.43 -7.23 7.45
C TRP A 708 -18.59 -5.95 6.60
N GLN A 709 -17.98 -5.91 5.42
CA GLN A 709 -18.17 -4.80 4.49
C GLN A 709 -19.63 -4.69 4.00
N ASP A 710 -20.29 -5.80 3.82
CA ASP A 710 -21.74 -5.84 3.52
C ASP A 710 -22.57 -5.28 4.69
N ARG A 711 -22.22 -5.66 5.94
CA ARG A 711 -22.86 -5.11 7.13
C ARG A 711 -22.65 -3.60 7.27
N LEU A 712 -21.44 -3.10 7.02
CA LEU A 712 -21.13 -1.67 7.02
C LEU A 712 -21.89 -0.91 5.93
N ALA A 713 -22.11 -1.53 4.76
CA ALA A 713 -22.93 -0.97 3.70
C ALA A 713 -24.44 -0.98 4.02
N GLY A 714 -24.83 -1.63 5.11
CA GLY A 714 -26.24 -1.72 5.53
C GLY A 714 -27.09 -2.60 4.63
N VAL A 715 -26.47 -3.58 3.96
CA VAL A 715 -27.15 -4.58 3.13
C VAL A 715 -27.38 -5.89 3.91
N THR A 716 -28.24 -6.74 3.41
CA THR A 716 -28.64 -8.01 4.05
C THR A 716 -27.57 -9.10 3.88
N ASP A 717 -27.60 -10.11 4.75
CA ASP A 717 -26.59 -11.18 4.76
C ASP A 717 -26.61 -12.03 3.47
N ASP A 718 -27.74 -12.07 2.73
CA ASP A 718 -27.90 -12.74 1.44
C ASP A 718 -27.49 -11.87 0.22
N HIS A 719 -27.06 -10.63 0.47
CA HIS A 719 -26.76 -9.65 -0.57
C HIS A 719 -25.69 -10.16 -1.55
N HIS A 720 -24.62 -10.76 -1.02
CA HIS A 720 -23.53 -11.27 -1.86
C HIS A 720 -23.98 -12.40 -2.79
N GLU A 721 -24.81 -13.33 -2.34
CA GLU A 721 -25.35 -14.41 -3.16
C GLU A 721 -26.24 -13.83 -4.27
N ARG A 722 -27.11 -12.88 -3.93
CA ARG A 722 -27.95 -12.16 -4.90
C ARG A 722 -27.13 -11.35 -5.90
N LEU A 723 -26.02 -10.73 -5.44
CA LEU A 723 -25.10 -10.01 -6.31
C LEU A 723 -24.49 -10.95 -7.36
N ILE A 724 -24.01 -12.13 -6.95
CA ILE A 724 -23.48 -13.15 -7.85
C ILE A 724 -24.53 -13.57 -8.87
N ASP A 725 -25.76 -13.77 -8.44
CA ASP A 725 -26.85 -14.16 -9.37
C ASP A 725 -27.18 -13.03 -10.35
N CYS A 726 -27.28 -11.78 -9.88
CA CYS A 726 -27.50 -10.63 -10.73
C CYS A 726 -26.38 -10.43 -11.77
N THR A 727 -25.11 -10.62 -11.39
CA THR A 727 -23.99 -10.45 -12.35
C THR A 727 -24.04 -11.41 -13.54
N ARG A 728 -24.61 -12.61 -13.36
CA ARG A 728 -24.76 -13.62 -14.44
C ARG A 728 -25.76 -13.21 -15.51
N HIS A 729 -26.68 -12.33 -15.17
CA HIS A 729 -27.80 -11.94 -16.04
C HIS A 729 -27.70 -10.50 -16.57
N LEU A 730 -26.56 -9.84 -16.36
CA LEU A 730 -26.34 -8.46 -16.81
C LEU A 730 -26.37 -8.36 -18.33
N THR A 731 -27.03 -7.32 -18.81
CA THR A 731 -27.24 -7.02 -20.22
C THR A 731 -26.71 -5.63 -20.59
N ARG A 732 -26.60 -5.33 -21.87
CA ARG A 732 -26.27 -3.98 -22.35
C ARG A 732 -27.32 -2.94 -21.92
N ALA A 733 -28.57 -3.34 -21.74
CA ALA A 733 -29.62 -2.45 -21.25
C ALA A 733 -29.36 -2.03 -19.80
N ASP A 734 -28.87 -2.94 -18.97
CA ASP A 734 -28.48 -2.65 -17.58
C ASP A 734 -27.29 -1.68 -17.50
N LEU A 735 -26.31 -1.86 -18.38
CA LEU A 735 -25.15 -0.94 -18.48
C LEU A 735 -25.61 0.48 -18.86
N LYS A 736 -26.50 0.61 -19.84
CA LYS A 736 -27.09 1.89 -20.26
C LYS A 736 -27.96 2.52 -19.17
N ALA A 737 -28.73 1.72 -18.46
CA ALA A 737 -29.55 2.19 -17.33
C ALA A 737 -28.68 2.77 -16.22
N ALA A 738 -27.61 2.04 -15.81
CA ALA A 738 -26.67 2.52 -14.81
C ALA A 738 -25.98 3.83 -15.25
N HIS A 739 -25.61 3.94 -16.52
CA HIS A 739 -25.00 5.17 -17.05
C HIS A 739 -25.98 6.36 -17.03
N ALA A 740 -27.24 6.14 -17.42
CA ALA A 740 -28.27 7.17 -17.36
C ALA A 740 -28.55 7.62 -15.91
N GLU A 741 -28.58 6.69 -14.96
CA GLU A 741 -28.74 6.98 -13.53
C GLU A 741 -27.54 7.80 -12.99
N LEU A 742 -26.32 7.47 -13.42
CA LEU A 742 -25.10 8.22 -13.07
C LEU A 742 -25.20 9.67 -13.57
N LEU A 743 -25.52 9.88 -14.86
CA LEU A 743 -25.63 11.21 -15.46
C LEU A 743 -26.78 12.04 -14.85
N ALA A 744 -27.87 11.39 -14.46
CA ALA A 744 -28.99 12.04 -13.78
C ALA A 744 -28.68 12.37 -12.29
N ALA A 745 -27.52 11.98 -11.77
CA ALA A 745 -27.12 12.14 -10.37
C ALA A 745 -28.18 11.61 -9.38
N ASN A 746 -28.80 10.46 -9.68
CA ASN A 746 -29.88 9.90 -8.87
C ASN A 746 -29.40 9.54 -7.44
N GLY A 747 -28.18 9.00 -7.29
CA GLY A 747 -27.53 8.76 -6.00
C GLY A 747 -26.79 9.98 -5.43
N GLY A 748 -26.68 11.04 -6.22
CA GLY A 748 -25.90 12.24 -5.94
C GLY A 748 -24.52 12.24 -6.58
N TRP A 749 -24.01 13.41 -6.90
CA TRP A 749 -22.63 13.69 -7.26
C TRP A 749 -21.96 14.44 -6.12
N TRP A 750 -21.07 13.81 -5.40
CA TRP A 750 -20.33 14.39 -4.28
C TRP A 750 -18.94 14.74 -4.73
N LEU A 751 -18.75 16.02 -5.01
CA LEU A 751 -17.53 16.55 -5.60
C LEU A 751 -16.72 17.33 -4.58
N LEU A 752 -15.49 16.93 -4.38
CA LEU A 752 -14.48 17.66 -3.62
C LEU A 752 -13.41 18.16 -4.60
N ALA A 753 -13.02 19.41 -4.47
CA ALA A 753 -11.93 19.98 -5.24
C ALA A 753 -11.11 20.94 -4.38
N ASN A 754 -9.78 20.97 -4.60
CA ASN A 754 -8.93 22.02 -4.05
C ASN A 754 -8.84 23.17 -5.04
N ARG A 755 -8.52 24.34 -4.56
CA ARG A 755 -8.51 25.63 -5.29
C ARG A 755 -9.86 26.12 -5.82
N ALA A 756 -9.91 27.41 -5.97
CA ALA A 756 -11.06 28.14 -6.54
C ALA A 756 -10.96 28.21 -8.05
#